data_eeb8e53786b4ca90f0a5bb2b56f91f3b
#
_entry.id   eeb8e53786b4ca90f0a5bb2b56f91f3b
#
_cell.length_a   1.000
_cell.length_b   1.000
_cell.length_c   1.000
_cell.angle_alpha   90.00
_cell.angle_beta   90.00
_cell.angle_gamma   90.00
#
_symmetry.space_group_name_H-M   'P 1'
#
loop_
_entity.id
_entity.type
_entity.pdbx_description
1 polymer ?
#
loop_
_entity_poly.entity_id
_entity_poly.type
_entity_poly.pdbx_seq_one_letter_code
_entity_poly.pdbx_strand_id
1 'polypeptide(L)'
;MGLELKRTTILAIALFILVSNLFSSDSKKPLSKTDNQAIGILENYCIDCHDEETKKGNFDLSFFIENHEENLHLVFENLITGKMPPVNKQRPSQTEQEKILHWLSKKQNNHSINDYRRSSRHEFVYSVNDLLGVRLDLAENIPEDRGTNDFDSNRKILLTKEALDSYFSAANEMLDFALPEKGFPNEKIWLTNSIKDSHDTYSIYTQNYEDGILFSWTRANNGNNYSFFYDHFEPPVKGWYELTFDAKKLGQFDEDVSILVYSGKYYFADDRPQPQRLLGVISLANKELQSHTIRAFLHPGENVSVHCYSKHTFRQKKGRDGAFIKQLKVKGPVLEKWPPKSYNKILDGIEISFEEKKAIKAPIYQTRLKAIGGSLSVSSEQIGMEKEKMQDGSNRTFWHSRFSPTVAEPPHFVIIHNKEHKEIHGLSYSKWTGGNGNGQVKAYSVYLSDDEINWGRPVIKGKLDTLRSYEQKIIFPQKTNRSFIKFEVTDAVSLDGKSIASIGKLDVITSVNDPTLRSKISILSKSEKDLKGVIRNFAESAFSTDLTDEDLLPYYNVSLLSYRNEGHFLNAVKAGLKSIICSHRFLLAPGEHSNKYYETASKLSRILWLSVPDQELLGLARSANLETETIRQQIDRMLKDEKSKRMIHSFCSQWLNLRSFDKVSPSLKLYPEYN
;
A
#
# COMPACT_ATOMS: atom_id res chain seq x y z
N MET A 1 5.32 -20.36 -31.25
CA MET A 1 4.59 -19.65 -32.34
C MET A 1 3.29 -19.00 -31.88
N GLY A 2 2.51 -19.57 -30.97
CA GLY A 2 1.26 -18.96 -30.48
C GLY A 2 1.40 -17.80 -29.49
N LEU A 3 2.50 -17.67 -28.77
CA LEU A 3 2.73 -16.60 -27.78
C LEU A 3 3.30 -15.31 -28.42
N GLU A 4 4.04 -15.42 -29.51
CA GLU A 4 4.55 -14.23 -30.22
C GLU A 4 3.44 -13.52 -31.02
N LEU A 5 2.49 -14.28 -31.58
CA LEU A 5 1.36 -13.68 -32.28
C LEU A 5 0.45 -12.88 -31.34
N LYS A 6 0.28 -13.31 -30.09
CA LYS A 6 -0.52 -12.56 -29.07
C LYS A 6 0.22 -11.32 -28.57
N ARG A 7 1.53 -11.34 -28.48
CA ARG A 7 2.33 -10.15 -28.10
C ARG A 7 2.26 -9.05 -29.18
N THR A 8 2.37 -9.42 -30.44
CA THR A 8 2.24 -8.46 -31.55
C THR A 8 0.85 -7.86 -31.65
N THR A 9 -0.20 -8.61 -31.39
CA THR A 9 -1.58 -8.09 -31.42
C THR A 9 -1.87 -7.13 -30.26
N ILE A 10 -1.41 -7.42 -29.04
CA ILE A 10 -1.56 -6.53 -27.88
C ILE A 10 -0.70 -5.26 -28.04
N LEU A 11 0.51 -5.38 -28.58
CA LEU A 11 1.35 -4.24 -28.92
C LEU A 11 0.72 -3.36 -30.01
N ALA A 12 0.14 -3.97 -31.03
CA ALA A 12 -0.55 -3.24 -32.11
C ALA A 12 -1.77 -2.47 -31.59
N ILE A 13 -2.51 -3.03 -30.64
CA ILE A 13 -3.69 -2.37 -30.01
C ILE A 13 -3.23 -1.19 -29.14
N ALA A 14 -2.21 -1.37 -28.31
CA ALA A 14 -1.67 -0.29 -27.48
C ALA A 14 -1.04 0.82 -28.34
N LEU A 15 -0.32 0.46 -29.41
CA LEU A 15 0.30 1.40 -30.34
C LEU A 15 -0.76 2.18 -31.14
N PHE A 16 -1.84 1.53 -31.54
CA PHE A 16 -2.91 2.14 -32.33
C PHE A 16 -3.71 3.15 -31.50
N ILE A 17 -4.01 2.84 -30.25
CA ILE A 17 -4.66 3.77 -29.31
C ILE A 17 -3.74 4.98 -29.03
N LEU A 18 -2.43 4.79 -28.97
CA LEU A 18 -1.46 5.85 -28.74
C LEU A 18 -1.32 6.79 -29.96
N VAL A 19 -1.18 6.23 -31.16
CA VAL A 19 -0.97 7.02 -32.39
C VAL A 19 -2.23 7.80 -32.77
N SER A 20 -3.42 7.25 -32.57
CA SER A 20 -4.67 7.95 -32.88
C SER A 20 -4.97 9.13 -31.96
N ASN A 21 -4.42 9.14 -30.73
CA ASN A 21 -4.61 10.22 -29.76
C ASN A 21 -3.57 11.37 -29.86
N LEU A 22 -2.57 11.26 -30.72
CA LEU A 22 -1.48 12.23 -30.84
C LEU A 22 -1.71 13.36 -31.88
N PHE A 23 -2.78 13.26 -32.65
CA PHE A 23 -3.03 14.23 -33.74
C PHE A 23 -4.40 14.89 -33.60
N SER A 24 -4.52 15.97 -32.82
CA SER A 24 -5.68 16.86 -32.90
C SER A 24 -5.36 18.27 -32.46
N SER A 25 -5.56 19.20 -33.40
CA SER A 25 -6.01 20.56 -33.13
C SER A 25 -6.83 21.07 -34.32
N ASP A 26 -7.96 21.67 -34.01
CA ASP A 26 -8.68 22.77 -34.66
C ASP A 26 -9.95 22.55 -35.51
N SER A 27 -11.00 23.23 -35.02
CA SER A 27 -12.06 24.03 -35.69
C SER A 27 -12.99 23.35 -36.70
N LYS A 28 -14.28 23.58 -36.53
CA LYS A 28 -15.40 23.25 -37.45
C LYS A 28 -15.09 23.58 -38.89
N LYS A 29 -14.64 22.57 -39.64
CA LYS A 29 -14.52 22.58 -41.11
C LYS A 29 -15.49 21.56 -41.69
N PRO A 30 -15.96 21.74 -42.92
CA PRO A 30 -16.84 20.79 -43.61
C PRO A 30 -16.19 19.40 -43.65
N LEU A 31 -17.02 18.33 -43.57
CA LEU A 31 -16.63 16.92 -43.57
C LEU A 31 -15.51 16.67 -44.60
N SER A 32 -14.39 16.20 -44.09
CA SER A 32 -13.23 15.91 -44.93
C SER A 32 -13.49 14.65 -45.76
N LYS A 33 -12.72 14.47 -46.86
CA LYS A 33 -12.80 13.28 -47.71
C LYS A 33 -12.63 11.96 -46.93
N THR A 34 -11.95 12.02 -45.80
CA THR A 34 -11.73 10.90 -44.83
C THR A 34 -12.98 10.63 -43.98
N ASP A 35 -13.75 11.65 -43.62
CA ASP A 35 -14.99 11.49 -42.85
C ASP A 35 -16.04 10.77 -43.72
N ASN A 36 -16.19 11.18 -45.00
CA ASN A 36 -17.10 10.54 -45.92
C ASN A 36 -16.77 9.06 -46.19
N GLN A 37 -15.49 8.68 -46.16
CA GLN A 37 -15.09 7.28 -46.35
C GLN A 37 -15.43 6.42 -45.12
N ALA A 38 -15.20 6.90 -43.90
CA ALA A 38 -15.53 6.15 -42.71
C ALA A 38 -17.03 6.00 -42.48
N ILE A 39 -17.79 7.09 -42.76
CA ILE A 39 -19.26 7.09 -42.72
C ILE A 39 -19.82 6.09 -43.73
N GLY A 40 -19.37 6.12 -45.02
CA GLY A 40 -19.83 5.16 -45.99
C GLY A 40 -19.54 3.70 -45.67
N ILE A 41 -18.43 3.42 -44.98
CA ILE A 41 -18.15 2.06 -44.48
C ILE A 41 -19.14 1.68 -43.34
N LEU A 42 -19.41 2.57 -42.40
CA LEU A 42 -20.39 2.36 -41.34
C LEU A 42 -21.80 2.10 -41.90
N GLU A 43 -22.21 2.91 -42.89
CA GLU A 43 -23.48 2.70 -43.56
C GLU A 43 -23.55 1.34 -44.25
N ASN A 44 -22.53 0.92 -44.99
CA ASN A 44 -22.49 -0.37 -45.66
C ASN A 44 -22.62 -1.60 -44.78
N TYR A 45 -22.09 -1.55 -43.53
CA TYR A 45 -22.03 -2.73 -42.67
C TYR A 45 -22.93 -2.68 -41.45
N CYS A 46 -23.50 -1.52 -41.13
CA CYS A 46 -24.19 -1.34 -39.83
C CYS A 46 -25.66 -0.87 -40.03
N ILE A 47 -26.00 -0.16 -41.12
CA ILE A 47 -27.31 0.50 -41.30
C ILE A 47 -28.47 -0.48 -41.27
N ASP A 48 -28.34 -1.66 -41.89
CA ASP A 48 -29.42 -2.67 -41.98
C ASP A 48 -29.97 -3.11 -40.60
N CYS A 49 -29.19 -2.92 -39.55
CA CYS A 49 -29.59 -3.28 -38.20
C CYS A 49 -29.78 -2.08 -37.28
N HIS A 50 -29.21 -0.95 -37.64
CA HIS A 50 -29.13 0.25 -36.80
C HIS A 50 -29.67 1.50 -37.54
N ASP A 51 -30.64 1.33 -38.42
CA ASP A 51 -31.39 2.42 -39.04
C ASP A 51 -32.43 3.02 -38.07
N GLU A 52 -33.08 4.08 -38.50
CA GLU A 52 -34.09 4.82 -37.73
C GLU A 52 -35.31 3.96 -37.34
N GLU A 53 -35.64 2.94 -38.13
CA GLU A 53 -36.79 2.06 -37.90
C GLU A 53 -36.43 0.85 -37.05
N THR A 54 -35.28 0.23 -37.27
CA THR A 54 -34.89 -1.06 -36.67
C THR A 54 -34.22 -0.92 -35.30
N LYS A 55 -33.35 0.05 -35.12
CA LYS A 55 -32.63 0.44 -33.86
C LYS A 55 -32.22 -0.73 -32.98
N LYS A 56 -31.63 -1.79 -33.57
CA LYS A 56 -31.20 -2.94 -32.75
C LYS A 56 -30.24 -2.51 -31.64
N GLY A 57 -30.52 -2.94 -30.42
CA GLY A 57 -29.75 -2.55 -29.25
C GLY A 57 -29.95 -1.08 -28.84
N ASN A 58 -31.09 -0.45 -29.24
CA ASN A 58 -31.39 0.96 -29.02
C ASN A 58 -30.33 1.92 -29.60
N PHE A 59 -29.67 1.52 -30.69
CA PHE A 59 -28.67 2.32 -31.37
C PHE A 59 -29.16 2.70 -32.77
N ASP A 60 -29.18 4.01 -33.03
CA ASP A 60 -29.54 4.61 -34.28
C ASP A 60 -28.27 5.19 -34.97
N LEU A 61 -27.86 4.58 -36.07
CA LEU A 61 -26.64 4.97 -36.76
C LEU A 61 -26.79 6.33 -37.49
N SER A 62 -27.97 6.65 -38.02
CA SER A 62 -28.23 7.92 -38.68
C SER A 62 -28.12 9.07 -37.70
N PHE A 63 -28.75 8.94 -36.54
CA PHE A 63 -28.63 9.89 -35.43
C PHE A 63 -27.19 10.03 -34.95
N PHE A 64 -26.47 8.90 -34.81
CA PHE A 64 -25.06 8.87 -34.42
C PHE A 64 -24.15 9.60 -35.45
N ILE A 65 -24.38 9.41 -36.73
CA ILE A 65 -23.60 10.09 -37.78
C ILE A 65 -23.83 11.60 -37.76
N GLU A 66 -25.03 12.05 -37.46
CA GLU A 66 -25.36 13.47 -37.35
C GLU A 66 -24.91 14.14 -36.07
N ASN A 67 -25.04 13.41 -34.94
CA ASN A 67 -24.81 13.89 -33.58
C ASN A 67 -23.67 13.09 -32.89
N HIS A 68 -22.46 13.19 -33.39
CA HIS A 68 -21.29 12.41 -33.03
C HIS A 68 -20.92 12.30 -31.52
N GLU A 69 -21.70 12.90 -30.63
CA GLU A 69 -21.34 13.09 -29.20
C GLU A 69 -21.73 11.93 -28.31
N GLU A 70 -22.84 11.27 -28.64
CA GLU A 70 -23.32 10.14 -27.81
C GLU A 70 -22.88 8.79 -28.40
N ASN A 71 -22.41 7.89 -27.53
CA ASN A 71 -22.10 6.50 -27.88
C ASN A 71 -20.85 6.23 -28.75
N LEU A 72 -20.00 7.22 -29.04
CA LEU A 72 -18.72 7.03 -29.77
C LEU A 72 -17.90 5.86 -29.19
N HIS A 73 -17.79 5.79 -27.87
CA HIS A 73 -17.04 4.75 -27.16
C HIS A 73 -17.66 3.37 -27.35
N LEU A 74 -19.00 3.25 -27.38
CA LEU A 74 -19.69 1.97 -27.61
C LEU A 74 -19.46 1.44 -29.02
N VAL A 75 -19.50 2.31 -30.03
CA VAL A 75 -19.20 1.94 -31.43
C VAL A 75 -17.76 1.48 -31.53
N PHE A 76 -16.83 2.24 -30.96
CA PHE A 76 -15.40 1.91 -30.94
C PHE A 76 -15.14 0.56 -30.24
N GLU A 77 -15.71 0.34 -29.06
CA GLU A 77 -15.56 -0.90 -28.29
C GLU A 77 -16.10 -2.11 -29.06
N ASN A 78 -17.30 -2.00 -29.59
CA ASN A 78 -17.93 -3.12 -30.30
C ASN A 78 -17.19 -3.50 -31.59
N LEU A 79 -16.58 -2.53 -32.28
CA LEU A 79 -15.75 -2.78 -33.46
C LEU A 79 -14.42 -3.44 -33.07
N ILE A 80 -13.71 -2.91 -32.09
CA ILE A 80 -12.37 -3.40 -31.72
C ILE A 80 -12.43 -4.78 -31.05
N THR A 81 -13.50 -5.06 -30.28
CA THR A 81 -13.73 -6.38 -29.68
C THR A 81 -14.30 -7.40 -30.65
N GLY A 82 -14.66 -6.96 -31.86
CA GLY A 82 -15.28 -7.83 -32.87
C GLY A 82 -16.69 -8.32 -32.48
N LYS A 83 -17.38 -7.67 -31.55
CA LYS A 83 -18.77 -7.95 -31.21
C LYS A 83 -19.71 -7.50 -32.36
N MET A 84 -19.34 -6.43 -33.04
CA MET A 84 -20.09 -5.90 -34.18
C MET A 84 -19.20 -5.77 -35.43
N PRO A 85 -19.72 -6.03 -36.65
CA PRO A 85 -20.97 -6.76 -36.91
C PRO A 85 -20.96 -8.19 -36.36
N PRO A 86 -22.13 -8.82 -36.06
CA PRO A 86 -22.20 -10.20 -35.60
C PRO A 86 -21.51 -11.19 -36.53
N VAL A 87 -21.05 -12.34 -36.01
CA VAL A 87 -20.22 -13.33 -36.75
C VAL A 87 -20.88 -13.85 -38.02
N ASN A 88 -22.21 -13.87 -38.04
CA ASN A 88 -23.03 -14.33 -39.19
C ASN A 88 -23.37 -13.24 -40.21
N LYS A 89 -22.81 -12.05 -40.04
CA LYS A 89 -22.99 -10.92 -40.94
C LYS A 89 -21.68 -10.55 -41.66
N GLN A 90 -21.80 -9.90 -42.82
CA GLN A 90 -20.63 -9.38 -43.53
C GLN A 90 -19.90 -8.36 -42.63
N ARG A 91 -18.58 -8.44 -42.62
CA ARG A 91 -17.72 -7.61 -41.78
C ARG A 91 -16.81 -6.74 -42.63
N PRO A 92 -16.47 -5.52 -42.16
CA PRO A 92 -15.48 -4.72 -42.85
C PRO A 92 -14.13 -5.44 -42.87
N SER A 93 -13.38 -5.26 -43.97
CA SER A 93 -11.99 -5.70 -44.02
C SER A 93 -11.14 -4.99 -42.97
N GLN A 94 -9.97 -5.55 -42.66
CA GLN A 94 -9.05 -4.95 -41.68
C GLN A 94 -8.74 -3.48 -42.00
N THR A 95 -8.50 -3.17 -43.31
CA THR A 95 -8.22 -1.81 -43.76
C THR A 95 -9.42 -0.87 -43.59
N GLU A 96 -10.63 -1.36 -43.80
CA GLU A 96 -11.86 -0.58 -43.62
C GLU A 96 -12.11 -0.36 -42.11
N GLN A 97 -11.87 -1.38 -41.28
CA GLN A 97 -12.00 -1.27 -39.83
C GLN A 97 -10.99 -0.25 -39.26
N GLU A 98 -9.75 -0.25 -39.73
CA GLU A 98 -8.73 0.75 -39.37
C GLU A 98 -9.17 2.17 -39.71
N LYS A 99 -9.81 2.38 -40.87
CA LYS A 99 -10.34 3.70 -41.28
C LYS A 99 -11.47 4.16 -40.35
N ILE A 100 -12.40 3.29 -40.01
CA ILE A 100 -13.49 3.61 -39.07
C ILE A 100 -12.90 3.96 -37.69
N LEU A 101 -12.02 3.10 -37.14
CA LEU A 101 -11.40 3.33 -35.84
C LEU A 101 -10.60 4.63 -35.80
N HIS A 102 -9.88 4.93 -36.86
CA HIS A 102 -9.15 6.21 -36.98
C HIS A 102 -10.12 7.41 -37.01
N TRP A 103 -11.22 7.31 -37.74
CA TRP A 103 -12.23 8.35 -37.76
C TRP A 103 -12.91 8.55 -36.40
N LEU A 104 -13.32 7.46 -35.75
CA LEU A 104 -13.90 7.50 -34.40
C LEU A 104 -12.94 8.13 -33.38
N SER A 105 -11.65 7.79 -33.45
CA SER A 105 -10.65 8.36 -32.56
C SER A 105 -10.46 9.87 -32.75
N LYS A 106 -10.52 10.35 -34.01
CA LYS A 106 -10.48 11.79 -34.29
C LYS A 106 -11.71 12.53 -33.75
N LYS A 107 -12.89 11.92 -33.85
CA LYS A 107 -14.13 12.52 -33.32
C LYS A 107 -14.13 12.55 -31.79
N GLN A 108 -13.62 11.52 -31.17
CA GLN A 108 -13.47 11.46 -29.71
C GLN A 108 -12.52 12.54 -29.16
N ASN A 109 -11.52 12.94 -29.95
CA ASN A 109 -10.55 13.98 -29.57
C ASN A 109 -11.06 15.43 -29.76
N ASN A 110 -12.17 15.66 -30.50
CA ASN A 110 -12.76 16.99 -30.62
C ASN A 110 -13.56 17.45 -29.38
N HIS A 111 -13.77 16.58 -28.41
CA HIS A 111 -14.35 16.93 -27.13
C HIS A 111 -13.24 17.28 -26.11
N SER A 112 -12.60 18.42 -26.31
CA SER A 112 -11.72 19.05 -25.33
C SER A 112 -12.55 19.74 -24.24
N ILE A 113 -13.30 18.98 -23.47
CA ILE A 113 -13.77 19.43 -22.17
C ILE A 113 -12.96 18.62 -21.15
N ASN A 114 -12.16 19.31 -20.37
CA ASN A 114 -11.48 18.91 -19.15
C ASN A 114 -11.84 17.51 -18.63
N ASP A 115 -11.37 16.48 -19.32
CA ASP A 115 -11.61 15.09 -18.97
C ASP A 115 -10.64 14.64 -17.87
N TYR A 116 -10.67 15.37 -16.73
CA TYR A 116 -9.95 14.98 -15.55
C TYR A 116 -10.57 13.73 -14.98
N ARG A 117 -9.75 12.71 -14.77
CA ARG A 117 -10.11 11.57 -13.94
C ARG A 117 -9.21 11.51 -12.72
N ARG A 118 -9.70 10.97 -11.64
CA ARG A 118 -8.85 10.66 -10.51
C ARG A 118 -7.82 9.58 -10.90
N SER A 119 -6.56 9.77 -10.53
CA SER A 119 -5.55 8.71 -10.61
C SER A 119 -6.02 7.50 -9.81
N SER A 120 -5.88 6.30 -10.35
CA SER A 120 -6.18 5.08 -9.59
C SER A 120 -5.21 4.93 -8.42
N ARG A 121 -5.59 4.12 -7.42
CA ARG A 121 -4.73 3.84 -6.25
C ARG A 121 -3.34 3.32 -6.67
N HIS A 122 -3.27 2.49 -7.70
CA HIS A 122 -2.01 1.98 -8.23
C HIS A 122 -1.21 3.05 -8.97
N GLU A 123 -1.87 3.87 -9.82
CA GLU A 123 -1.20 5.00 -10.49
C GLU A 123 -0.62 5.99 -9.47
N PHE A 124 -1.35 6.28 -8.40
CA PHE A 124 -0.86 7.14 -7.33
C PHE A 124 0.38 6.55 -6.67
N VAL A 125 0.30 5.30 -6.20
CA VAL A 125 1.42 4.65 -5.49
C VAL A 125 2.66 4.51 -6.39
N TYR A 126 2.48 4.10 -7.66
CA TYR A 126 3.60 3.99 -8.60
C TYR A 126 4.21 5.34 -8.94
N SER A 127 3.39 6.38 -9.13
CA SER A 127 3.88 7.73 -9.41
C SER A 127 4.68 8.30 -8.25
N VAL A 128 4.19 8.16 -7.02
CA VAL A 128 4.91 8.62 -5.83
C VAL A 128 6.17 7.82 -5.59
N ASN A 129 6.14 6.48 -5.77
CA ASN A 129 7.34 5.64 -5.71
C ASN A 129 8.40 6.10 -6.71
N ASP A 130 7.99 6.34 -7.95
CA ASP A 130 8.92 6.77 -8.99
C ASP A 130 9.47 8.17 -8.73
N LEU A 131 8.66 9.12 -8.27
CA LEU A 131 9.10 10.46 -7.88
C LEU A 131 10.10 10.42 -6.72
N LEU A 132 9.81 9.66 -5.68
CA LEU A 132 10.64 9.57 -4.49
C LEU A 132 11.85 8.64 -4.67
N GLY A 133 11.87 7.78 -5.69
CA GLY A 133 12.91 6.75 -5.86
C GLY A 133 12.84 5.62 -4.83
N VAL A 134 11.64 5.27 -4.39
CA VAL A 134 11.38 4.19 -3.43
C VAL A 134 10.51 3.09 -4.06
N ARG A 135 10.34 1.98 -3.35
CA ARG A 135 9.46 0.88 -3.77
C ARG A 135 8.63 0.42 -2.57
N LEU A 136 7.45 1.00 -2.42
CA LEU A 136 6.49 0.64 -1.38
C LEU A 136 5.19 0.20 -2.04
N ASP A 137 4.61 -0.87 -1.55
CA ASP A 137 3.28 -1.32 -1.99
C ASP A 137 2.25 -0.91 -0.94
N LEU A 138 1.67 0.26 -1.14
CA LEU A 138 0.64 0.83 -0.27
C LEU A 138 -0.72 0.95 -0.97
N ALA A 139 -0.90 0.33 -2.14
CA ALA A 139 -2.14 0.41 -2.88
C ALA A 139 -3.31 -0.16 -2.09
N GLU A 140 -3.10 -1.23 -1.33
CA GLU A 140 -4.11 -1.86 -0.49
C GLU A 140 -4.54 -1.00 0.72
N ASN A 141 -3.74 0.01 1.10
CA ASN A 141 -4.09 0.96 2.16
C ASN A 141 -5.01 2.09 1.66
N ILE A 142 -5.24 2.15 0.35
CA ILE A 142 -6.12 3.13 -0.31
C ILE A 142 -7.38 2.39 -0.75
N PRO A 143 -8.59 2.96 -0.52
CA PRO A 143 -9.84 2.34 -0.93
C PRO A 143 -9.83 1.92 -2.41
N GLU A 144 -10.46 0.78 -2.69
CA GLU A 144 -10.56 0.25 -4.05
C GLU A 144 -11.22 1.26 -5.01
N ASP A 145 -10.67 1.32 -6.22
CA ASP A 145 -11.24 2.10 -7.32
C ASP A 145 -12.45 1.33 -7.88
N ARG A 146 -13.63 1.59 -7.32
CA ARG A 146 -14.87 0.97 -7.79
C ARG A 146 -15.38 1.73 -9.01
N GLY A 147 -15.22 1.14 -10.20
CA GLY A 147 -15.75 1.67 -11.44
C GLY A 147 -16.99 0.90 -11.92
N THR A 148 -17.79 1.51 -12.78
CA THR A 148 -18.96 0.86 -13.40
C THR A 148 -18.60 -0.13 -14.51
N ASN A 149 -17.34 -0.15 -14.97
CA ASN A 149 -16.87 -0.92 -16.13
C ASN A 149 -15.57 -1.68 -15.85
N ASP A 150 -15.39 -2.16 -14.64
CA ASP A 150 -14.30 -3.07 -14.23
C ASP A 150 -12.85 -2.55 -14.40
N PHE A 151 -12.63 -1.37 -14.97
CA PHE A 151 -11.31 -0.75 -15.12
C PHE A 151 -11.10 0.46 -14.19
N ASP A 152 -9.96 0.51 -13.52
CA ASP A 152 -9.56 1.57 -12.58
C ASP A 152 -9.40 2.96 -13.25
N SER A 153 -9.24 2.99 -14.57
CA SER A 153 -9.12 4.23 -15.34
C SER A 153 -10.46 4.92 -15.64
N ASN A 154 -11.51 4.55 -14.93
CA ASN A 154 -12.85 5.08 -15.15
C ASN A 154 -12.96 6.55 -14.68
N ARG A 155 -13.53 7.42 -15.52
CA ARG A 155 -13.76 8.85 -15.25
C ARG A 155 -14.78 9.13 -14.14
N LYS A 156 -15.62 8.14 -13.80
CA LYS A 156 -16.68 8.28 -12.77
C LYS A 156 -16.19 8.02 -11.33
N ILE A 157 -14.91 7.75 -11.14
CA ILE A 157 -14.36 7.50 -9.80
C ILE A 157 -14.27 8.82 -9.04
N LEU A 158 -15.07 8.96 -7.99
CA LEU A 158 -15.11 10.15 -7.16
C LEU A 158 -13.96 10.17 -6.15
N LEU A 159 -13.50 11.37 -5.83
CA LEU A 159 -12.58 11.60 -4.72
C LEU A 159 -13.40 11.75 -3.43
N THR A 160 -13.55 10.65 -2.68
CA THR A 160 -14.23 10.69 -1.37
C THR A 160 -13.29 11.20 -0.29
N LYS A 161 -13.86 11.61 0.86
CA LYS A 161 -13.06 12.02 2.02
C LYS A 161 -12.15 10.89 2.51
N GLU A 162 -12.67 9.66 2.57
CA GLU A 162 -11.93 8.48 3.00
C GLU A 162 -10.74 8.18 2.07
N ALA A 163 -10.96 8.32 0.75
CA ALA A 163 -9.89 8.19 -0.22
C ALA A 163 -8.82 9.28 -0.03
N LEU A 164 -9.24 10.53 0.19
CA LEU A 164 -8.32 11.64 0.42
C LEU A 164 -7.49 11.43 1.70
N ASP A 165 -8.12 11.06 2.81
CA ASP A 165 -7.42 10.75 4.07
C ASP A 165 -6.41 9.60 3.88
N SER A 166 -6.76 8.61 3.07
CA SER A 166 -5.87 7.48 2.74
C SER A 166 -4.69 7.92 1.87
N TYR A 167 -4.89 8.80 0.89
CA TYR A 167 -3.80 9.40 0.11
C TYR A 167 -2.85 10.22 0.99
N PHE A 168 -3.39 11.02 1.93
CA PHE A 168 -2.57 11.77 2.89
C PHE A 168 -1.74 10.85 3.79
N SER A 169 -2.33 9.74 4.23
CA SER A 169 -1.64 8.75 5.07
C SER A 169 -0.53 8.04 4.29
N ALA A 170 -0.84 7.57 3.08
CA ALA A 170 0.14 6.92 2.20
C ALA A 170 1.29 7.87 1.83
N ALA A 171 1.00 9.13 1.48
CA ALA A 171 2.01 10.13 1.18
C ALA A 171 2.96 10.37 2.36
N ASN A 172 2.44 10.47 3.60
CA ASN A 172 3.28 10.59 4.79
C ASN A 172 4.21 9.39 4.94
N GLU A 173 3.68 8.19 4.83
CA GLU A 173 4.46 6.97 4.99
C GLU A 173 5.57 6.86 3.93
N MET A 174 5.26 7.19 2.67
CA MET A 174 6.21 7.16 1.57
C MET A 174 7.31 8.22 1.75
N LEU A 175 6.96 9.43 2.18
CA LEU A 175 7.92 10.50 2.45
C LEU A 175 8.82 10.19 3.64
N ASP A 176 8.28 9.63 4.71
CA ASP A 176 9.07 9.22 5.88
C ASP A 176 10.03 8.08 5.54
N PHE A 177 9.63 7.19 4.65
CA PHE A 177 10.50 6.14 4.16
C PHE A 177 11.58 6.67 3.20
N ALA A 178 11.22 7.62 2.32
CA ALA A 178 12.15 8.21 1.35
C ALA A 178 13.19 9.12 2.00
N LEU A 179 12.79 9.86 3.02
CA LEU A 179 13.62 10.86 3.71
C LEU A 179 13.66 10.57 5.23
N PRO A 180 14.21 9.41 5.66
CA PRO A 180 14.33 9.10 7.07
C PRO A 180 15.34 10.05 7.73
N GLU A 181 14.96 10.68 8.82
CA GLU A 181 15.85 11.59 9.58
C GLU A 181 16.90 10.83 10.38
N LYS A 182 16.55 9.65 10.81
CA LYS A 182 17.39 8.78 11.61
C LYS A 182 17.91 7.65 10.75
N GLY A 183 19.16 7.27 10.98
CA GLY A 183 19.77 6.13 10.31
C GLY A 183 18.95 4.85 10.51
N PHE A 184 19.02 3.96 9.55
CA PHE A 184 18.44 2.63 9.70
C PHE A 184 19.28 1.77 10.66
N PRO A 185 18.67 0.81 11.37
CA PRO A 185 19.41 -0.14 12.17
C PRO A 185 20.33 -0.99 11.29
N ASN A 186 21.32 -1.59 11.94
CA ASN A 186 22.13 -2.61 11.32
C ASN A 186 21.28 -3.72 10.77
N GLU A 187 21.60 -4.20 9.58
CA GLU A 187 21.09 -5.47 9.09
C GLU A 187 21.33 -6.54 10.14
N LYS A 188 20.28 -7.27 10.48
CA LYS A 188 20.29 -8.35 11.47
C LYS A 188 19.81 -9.64 10.81
N ILE A 189 20.28 -10.74 11.28
CA ILE A 189 19.84 -12.06 10.87
C ILE A 189 19.17 -12.74 12.06
N TRP A 190 17.94 -13.20 11.86
CA TRP A 190 17.20 -14.06 12.78
C TRP A 190 17.16 -15.46 12.17
N LEU A 191 17.33 -16.46 12.98
CA LEU A 191 17.27 -17.87 12.59
C LEU A 191 16.26 -18.59 13.48
N THR A 192 15.39 -19.37 12.86
CA THR A 192 14.38 -20.17 13.55
C THR A 192 14.31 -21.56 12.95
N ASN A 193 14.45 -22.59 13.78
CA ASN A 193 14.41 -23.98 13.36
C ASN A 193 13.71 -24.90 14.36
N SER A 194 13.01 -24.36 15.34
CA SER A 194 12.34 -25.11 16.38
C SER A 194 10.93 -24.63 16.64
N ILE A 195 10.03 -25.54 17.00
CA ILE A 195 8.67 -25.20 17.44
C ILE A 195 8.66 -24.34 18.70
N LYS A 196 9.73 -24.35 19.50
CA LYS A 196 9.87 -23.48 20.69
C LYS A 196 9.94 -22.00 20.32
N ASP A 197 10.25 -21.70 19.06
CA ASP A 197 10.29 -20.36 18.51
C ASP A 197 8.91 -19.86 18.08
N SER A 198 7.85 -20.62 18.37
CA SER A 198 6.45 -20.27 18.09
C SER A 198 5.61 -20.20 19.35
N HIS A 199 4.54 -19.45 19.27
CA HIS A 199 3.50 -19.43 20.31
C HIS A 199 2.73 -20.76 20.30
N ASP A 200 3.00 -21.58 21.28
CA ASP A 200 2.75 -23.01 21.27
C ASP A 200 1.39 -23.40 21.83
N THR A 201 0.32 -23.31 21.07
CA THR A 201 -0.92 -23.96 21.52
C THR A 201 -1.51 -24.97 20.52
N TYR A 202 -0.95 -25.10 19.33
CA TYR A 202 -1.59 -25.87 18.25
C TYR A 202 -0.72 -26.89 17.56
N SER A 203 0.34 -27.27 18.17
CA SER A 203 1.40 -28.10 17.61
C SER A 203 1.13 -29.59 17.54
N ILE A 204 -0.11 -30.08 17.67
CA ILE A 204 -0.37 -31.53 17.52
C ILE A 204 0.02 -32.07 16.15
N TYR A 205 0.09 -31.21 15.14
CA TYR A 205 0.46 -31.54 13.76
C TYR A 205 1.72 -30.83 13.29
N THR A 206 2.31 -29.98 14.14
CA THR A 206 3.59 -29.30 13.91
C THR A 206 4.55 -29.77 14.98
N GLN A 207 5.66 -30.34 14.58
CA GLN A 207 6.59 -30.97 15.51
C GLN A 207 8.05 -30.70 15.13
N ASN A 208 8.94 -30.74 16.11
CA ASN A 208 10.36 -30.83 15.80
C ASN A 208 10.64 -32.16 15.11
N TYR A 209 11.31 -32.08 13.99
CA TYR A 209 11.71 -33.23 13.19
C TYR A 209 13.12 -33.01 12.67
N GLU A 210 14.04 -33.97 12.94
CA GLU A 210 15.46 -33.77 12.66
C GLU A 210 15.96 -32.42 13.20
N ASP A 211 16.55 -31.60 12.35
CA ASP A 211 17.09 -30.28 12.68
C ASP A 211 16.14 -29.11 12.23
N GLY A 212 14.84 -29.37 12.15
CA GLY A 212 13.84 -28.40 11.71
C GLY A 212 12.43 -28.70 12.23
N ILE A 213 11.45 -28.19 11.50
CA ILE A 213 10.04 -28.25 11.82
C ILE A 213 9.29 -29.01 10.72
N LEU A 214 8.53 -30.03 11.12
CA LEU A 214 7.64 -30.76 10.22
C LEU A 214 6.19 -30.34 10.45
N PHE A 215 5.54 -29.95 9.37
CA PHE A 215 4.12 -29.68 9.30
C PHE A 215 3.39 -30.89 8.71
N SER A 216 2.71 -31.65 9.55
CA SER A 216 1.97 -32.86 9.20
C SER A 216 0.47 -32.60 9.02
N TRP A 217 0.07 -31.35 8.86
CA TRP A 217 -1.30 -30.94 8.63
C TRP A 217 -1.41 -30.11 7.39
N THR A 218 -2.43 -30.39 6.58
CA THR A 218 -2.79 -29.57 5.43
C THR A 218 -4.21 -29.02 5.56
N ARG A 219 -4.43 -27.86 5.00
CA ARG A 219 -5.69 -27.13 5.05
C ARG A 219 -6.79 -27.71 4.14
N ALA A 220 -6.50 -28.76 3.35
CA ALA A 220 -7.38 -29.23 2.28
C ALA A 220 -8.80 -29.62 2.69
N ASN A 221 -9.07 -29.90 3.97
CA ASN A 221 -10.38 -30.49 4.37
C ASN A 221 -11.05 -29.93 5.61
N ASN A 222 -10.55 -28.93 6.29
CA ASN A 222 -11.27 -28.31 7.42
C ASN A 222 -10.88 -26.86 7.60
N GLY A 223 -11.85 -25.96 7.66
CA GLY A 223 -11.73 -24.53 7.81
C GLY A 223 -11.01 -24.00 9.07
N ASN A 224 -10.27 -24.81 9.78
CA ASN A 224 -9.51 -24.40 10.95
C ASN A 224 -8.10 -23.98 10.53
N ASN A 225 -7.78 -22.72 10.77
CA ASN A 225 -6.52 -22.07 10.43
C ASN A 225 -5.41 -22.48 11.41
N TYR A 226 -4.71 -23.58 11.13
CA TYR A 226 -3.49 -23.90 11.84
C TYR A 226 -2.31 -23.20 11.18
N SER A 227 -1.82 -22.16 11.83
CA SER A 227 -0.66 -21.38 11.38
C SER A 227 0.46 -21.53 12.38
N PHE A 228 1.67 -21.61 11.87
CA PHE A 228 2.87 -21.50 12.69
C PHE A 228 3.37 -20.07 12.64
N PHE A 229 3.58 -19.44 13.80
CA PHE A 229 4.09 -18.08 13.94
C PHE A 229 5.54 -18.09 14.41
N TYR A 230 6.36 -17.31 13.75
CA TYR A 230 7.76 -17.12 14.13
C TYR A 230 7.88 -15.97 15.13
N ASP A 231 7.61 -16.25 16.42
CA ASP A 231 7.54 -15.24 17.49
C ASP A 231 8.88 -14.62 17.85
N HIS A 232 10.00 -15.28 17.55
CA HIS A 232 11.33 -14.72 17.79
C HIS A 232 11.78 -13.69 16.76
N PHE A 233 11.01 -13.52 15.71
CA PHE A 233 11.23 -12.48 14.74
C PHE A 233 10.19 -11.39 14.86
N GLU A 234 10.65 -10.18 15.15
CA GLU A 234 9.87 -8.96 15.11
C GLU A 234 10.68 -7.91 14.36
N PRO A 235 10.15 -7.32 13.26
CA PRO A 235 10.82 -6.25 12.55
C PRO A 235 11.03 -5.04 13.48
N PRO A 236 12.28 -4.62 13.75
CA PRO A 236 12.54 -3.47 14.63
C PRO A 236 12.15 -2.14 13.99
N VAL A 237 12.11 -2.08 12.68
CA VAL A 237 11.70 -0.92 11.87
C VAL A 237 10.95 -1.36 10.64
N LYS A 238 10.14 -0.47 10.07
CA LYS A 238 9.55 -0.71 8.76
C LYS A 238 10.64 -0.75 7.68
N GLY A 239 10.57 -1.72 6.78
CA GLY A 239 11.56 -1.88 5.74
C GLY A 239 11.44 -3.20 4.98
N TRP A 240 12.36 -3.39 4.05
CA TRP A 240 12.46 -4.63 3.31
C TRP A 240 13.20 -5.69 4.12
N TYR A 241 12.68 -6.91 4.11
CA TYR A 241 13.25 -8.09 4.73
C TYR A 241 13.32 -9.24 3.73
N GLU A 242 14.35 -10.04 3.79
CA GLU A 242 14.50 -11.28 3.03
C GLU A 242 14.19 -12.46 3.95
N LEU A 243 13.18 -13.22 3.59
CA LEU A 243 12.70 -14.41 4.28
C LEU A 243 13.15 -15.63 3.48
N THR A 244 14.18 -16.34 3.94
CA THR A 244 14.70 -17.53 3.28
C THR A 244 14.27 -18.77 4.03
N PHE A 245 13.52 -19.63 3.36
CA PHE A 245 13.05 -20.91 3.86
C PHE A 245 13.85 -22.03 3.23
N ASP A 246 14.58 -22.78 4.03
CA ASP A 246 15.19 -24.03 3.59
C ASP A 246 14.16 -25.15 3.84
N ALA A 247 13.54 -25.65 2.78
CA ALA A 247 12.39 -26.52 2.89
C ALA A 247 12.38 -27.65 1.87
N LYS A 248 11.68 -28.74 2.18
CA LYS A 248 11.45 -29.89 1.31
C LYS A 248 10.09 -30.54 1.60
N LYS A 249 9.59 -31.30 0.62
CA LYS A 249 8.47 -32.21 0.81
C LYS A 249 8.96 -33.51 1.46
N LEU A 250 8.24 -34.00 2.47
CA LEU A 250 8.42 -35.32 3.05
C LEU A 250 7.20 -36.21 2.76
N GLY A 251 7.45 -37.49 2.51
CA GLY A 251 6.40 -38.49 2.27
C GLY A 251 6.42 -39.09 0.87
N GLN A 252 5.57 -40.13 0.66
CA GLN A 252 5.44 -40.90 -0.58
C GLN A 252 4.13 -40.57 -1.29
N PHE A 253 3.97 -39.30 -1.68
CA PHE A 253 2.80 -38.80 -2.43
C PHE A 253 3.27 -37.88 -3.56
N ASP A 254 2.54 -37.83 -4.65
CA ASP A 254 2.93 -37.11 -5.87
C ASP A 254 2.55 -35.62 -5.85
N GLU A 255 1.52 -35.25 -5.09
CA GLU A 255 1.04 -33.89 -5.04
C GLU A 255 2.05 -32.94 -4.40
N ASP A 256 2.07 -31.72 -4.90
CA ASP A 256 2.87 -30.65 -4.34
C ASP A 256 2.31 -30.17 -3.00
N VAL A 257 3.22 -29.78 -2.13
CA VAL A 257 2.89 -29.08 -0.89
C VAL A 257 3.24 -27.62 -1.04
N SER A 258 2.29 -26.73 -0.81
CA SER A 258 2.53 -25.30 -0.82
C SER A 258 2.67 -24.76 0.61
N ILE A 259 3.66 -23.90 0.82
CA ILE A 259 3.80 -23.09 2.03
C ILE A 259 3.34 -21.68 1.68
N LEU A 260 2.22 -21.26 2.26
CA LEU A 260 1.74 -19.90 2.16
C LEU A 260 2.36 -19.09 3.30
N VAL A 261 3.05 -18.02 2.97
CA VAL A 261 3.76 -17.17 3.91
C VAL A 261 2.99 -15.86 4.07
N TYR A 262 2.63 -15.54 5.30
CA TYR A 262 1.86 -14.33 5.62
C TYR A 262 2.62 -13.43 6.60
N SER A 263 2.32 -12.13 6.55
CA SER A 263 2.60 -11.19 7.65
C SER A 263 1.32 -10.84 8.38
N GLY A 264 1.45 -10.49 9.64
CA GLY A 264 0.34 -10.15 10.52
C GLY A 264 0.22 -11.11 11.69
N LYS A 265 -0.65 -10.80 12.65
CA LYS A 265 -0.86 -11.66 13.83
C LYS A 265 -2.15 -12.45 13.68
N TYR A 266 -2.07 -13.73 13.99
CA TYR A 266 -3.23 -14.58 14.17
C TYR A 266 -3.62 -14.62 15.64
N TYR A 267 -4.91 -14.37 15.93
CA TYR A 267 -5.48 -14.56 17.25
C TYR A 267 -6.32 -15.80 17.31
N PHE A 268 -5.95 -16.69 18.19
CA PHE A 268 -6.62 -17.97 18.33
C PHE A 268 -7.99 -17.90 19.00
N ALA A 269 -8.24 -16.86 19.78
CA ALA A 269 -9.50 -16.73 20.54
C ALA A 269 -10.62 -16.05 19.73
N ASP A 270 -10.32 -15.58 18.53
CA ASP A 270 -11.30 -14.93 17.67
C ASP A 270 -11.47 -15.79 16.40
N ASP A 271 -12.62 -16.43 16.23
CA ASP A 271 -12.96 -17.20 15.01
C ASP A 271 -12.99 -16.32 13.73
N ARG A 272 -12.67 -15.03 13.87
CA ARG A 272 -12.53 -14.08 12.78
C ARG A 272 -11.09 -14.03 12.31
N PRO A 273 -10.83 -14.30 11.02
CA PRO A 273 -9.49 -14.12 10.46
C PRO A 273 -9.09 -12.65 10.60
N GLN A 274 -8.03 -12.38 11.36
CA GLN A 274 -7.39 -11.07 11.33
C GLN A 274 -6.82 -10.85 9.92
N PRO A 275 -6.82 -9.63 9.42
CA PRO A 275 -6.27 -9.36 8.10
C PRO A 275 -4.79 -9.76 8.08
N GLN A 276 -4.51 -10.86 7.40
CA GLN A 276 -3.17 -11.32 7.11
C GLN A 276 -2.84 -10.97 5.67
N ARG A 277 -1.67 -10.44 5.45
CA ARG A 277 -1.18 -10.14 4.12
C ARG A 277 -0.35 -11.30 3.61
N LEU A 278 -0.73 -11.90 2.49
CA LEU A 278 0.07 -12.92 1.82
C LEU A 278 1.36 -12.30 1.28
N LEU A 279 2.50 -12.81 1.74
CA LEU A 279 3.83 -12.38 1.31
C LEU A 279 4.31 -13.17 0.11
N GLY A 280 3.92 -14.44 0.01
CA GLY A 280 4.28 -15.31 -1.09
C GLY A 280 3.87 -16.76 -0.86
N VAL A 281 4.02 -17.56 -1.92
CA VAL A 281 3.73 -18.99 -1.92
C VAL A 281 4.98 -19.74 -2.37
N ILE A 282 5.37 -20.76 -1.62
CA ILE A 282 6.50 -21.67 -1.93
C ILE A 282 5.90 -23.02 -2.28
N SER A 283 6.10 -23.49 -3.50
CA SER A 283 5.71 -24.85 -3.91
C SER A 283 6.86 -25.82 -3.68
N LEU A 284 6.59 -26.88 -2.91
CA LEU A 284 7.55 -27.94 -2.60
C LEU A 284 7.21 -29.16 -3.47
N ALA A 285 7.75 -29.18 -4.68
CA ALA A 285 7.64 -30.31 -5.60
C ALA A 285 8.67 -31.43 -5.29
N ASN A 286 9.82 -31.06 -4.73
CA ASN A 286 10.96 -31.96 -4.56
C ASN A 286 11.11 -32.45 -3.12
N LYS A 287 11.69 -33.67 -2.99
CA LYS A 287 12.10 -34.27 -1.71
C LYS A 287 13.49 -33.77 -1.25
N GLU A 288 14.20 -33.06 -2.11
CA GLU A 288 15.47 -32.44 -1.78
C GLU A 288 15.29 -31.08 -1.13
N LEU A 289 16.16 -30.77 -0.18
CA LEU A 289 16.14 -29.50 0.52
C LEU A 289 16.50 -28.37 -0.47
N GLN A 290 15.63 -27.37 -0.57
CA GLN A 290 15.82 -26.20 -1.41
C GLN A 290 15.62 -24.93 -0.60
N SER A 291 16.38 -23.89 -0.95
CA SER A 291 16.22 -22.55 -0.35
C SER A 291 15.30 -21.69 -1.20
N HIS A 292 14.27 -21.17 -0.59
CA HIS A 292 13.27 -20.29 -1.20
C HIS A 292 13.30 -18.95 -0.51
N THR A 293 13.51 -17.86 -1.24
CA THR A 293 13.57 -16.51 -0.67
C THR A 293 12.39 -15.67 -1.12
N ILE A 294 11.70 -15.08 -0.16
CA ILE A 294 10.64 -14.09 -0.35
C ILE A 294 11.17 -12.76 0.16
N ARG A 295 11.07 -11.70 -0.64
CA ARG A 295 11.36 -10.33 -0.22
C ARG A 295 10.05 -9.63 0.14
N ALA A 296 9.93 -9.20 1.38
CA ALA A 296 8.71 -8.60 1.92
C ALA A 296 9.00 -7.26 2.60
N PHE A 297 8.10 -6.30 2.42
CA PHE A 297 8.09 -5.07 3.20
C PHE A 297 7.29 -5.30 4.48
N LEU A 298 7.96 -5.21 5.63
CA LEU A 298 7.36 -5.48 6.93
C LEU A 298 7.35 -4.23 7.81
N HIS A 299 6.36 -4.17 8.69
CA HIS A 299 6.22 -3.09 9.67
C HIS A 299 6.62 -3.57 11.06
N PRO A 300 7.07 -2.65 11.95
CA PRO A 300 7.36 -3.00 13.33
C PRO A 300 6.20 -3.78 13.94
N GLY A 301 6.52 -4.96 14.49
CA GLY A 301 5.59 -5.84 15.16
C GLY A 301 4.72 -6.72 14.27
N GLU A 302 4.89 -6.75 12.97
CA GLU A 302 4.36 -7.82 12.16
C GLU A 302 5.16 -9.10 12.43
N ASN A 303 4.47 -10.23 12.60
CA ASN A 303 5.10 -11.53 12.64
C ASN A 303 4.98 -12.21 11.28
N VAL A 304 5.88 -13.11 11.01
CA VAL A 304 5.77 -14.03 9.88
C VAL A 304 5.04 -15.29 10.34
N SER A 305 4.08 -15.73 9.54
CA SER A 305 3.40 -17.01 9.76
C SER A 305 3.40 -17.84 8.49
N VAL A 306 3.30 -19.15 8.65
CA VAL A 306 3.23 -20.10 7.56
C VAL A 306 2.03 -21.01 7.70
N HIS A 307 1.41 -21.32 6.57
CA HIS A 307 0.35 -22.30 6.43
C HIS A 307 0.77 -23.31 5.38
N CYS A 308 0.63 -24.58 5.67
CA CYS A 308 0.88 -25.63 4.69
C CYS A 308 -0.42 -26.02 4.00
N TYR A 309 -0.40 -26.09 2.67
CA TYR A 309 -1.50 -26.49 1.84
C TYR A 309 -1.08 -27.61 0.90
N SER A 310 -1.93 -28.65 0.78
CA SER A 310 -1.81 -29.70 -0.23
C SER A 310 -3.19 -30.29 -0.51
N LYS A 311 -3.40 -30.80 -1.71
CA LYS A 311 -4.58 -31.63 -2.03
C LYS A 311 -4.55 -32.95 -1.25
N HIS A 312 -3.35 -33.46 -0.99
CA HIS A 312 -3.17 -34.63 -0.14
C HIS A 312 -3.40 -34.24 1.33
N THR A 313 -4.31 -34.93 1.98
CA THR A 313 -4.60 -34.69 3.39
C THR A 313 -3.75 -35.57 4.27
N PHE A 314 -2.78 -35.02 5.01
CA PHE A 314 -2.11 -35.74 6.07
C PHE A 314 -2.59 -35.22 7.42
N ARG A 315 -3.17 -36.10 8.19
CA ARG A 315 -3.65 -35.88 9.55
C ARG A 315 -2.95 -36.87 10.48
N GLN A 316 -1.68 -36.69 10.74
CA GLN A 316 -0.99 -37.64 11.57
C GLN A 316 -0.34 -36.94 12.77
N LYS A 317 -0.91 -37.15 13.98
CA LYS A 317 -0.13 -36.93 15.19
C LYS A 317 1.14 -37.77 15.10
N LYS A 318 2.32 -37.12 15.02
CA LYS A 318 3.63 -37.78 14.85
C LYS A 318 3.82 -38.44 13.46
N GLY A 319 3.10 -37.98 12.43
CA GLY A 319 3.34 -38.37 11.05
C GLY A 319 4.74 -37.93 10.56
N ARG A 320 5.17 -38.57 9.47
CA ARG A 320 6.44 -38.24 8.79
C ARG A 320 6.23 -37.59 7.43
N ASP A 321 4.98 -37.39 7.04
CA ASP A 321 4.59 -36.80 5.76
C ASP A 321 4.22 -35.33 5.96
N GLY A 322 4.58 -34.44 5.01
CA GLY A 322 4.19 -33.06 5.02
C GLY A 322 5.24 -32.10 4.48
N ALA A 323 5.17 -30.86 4.90
CA ALA A 323 6.17 -29.85 4.63
C ALA A 323 7.22 -29.84 5.76
N PHE A 324 8.47 -30.02 5.40
CA PHE A 324 9.60 -29.88 6.30
C PHE A 324 10.30 -28.55 6.04
N ILE A 325 10.41 -27.72 7.07
CA ILE A 325 11.19 -26.48 7.05
C ILE A 325 12.38 -26.69 7.99
N LYS A 326 13.58 -26.81 7.43
CA LYS A 326 14.82 -26.94 8.18
C LYS A 326 15.08 -25.68 8.99
N GLN A 327 14.96 -24.51 8.34
CA GLN A 327 15.06 -23.22 9.01
C GLN A 327 14.36 -22.13 8.21
N LEU A 328 13.91 -21.10 8.93
CA LEU A 328 13.65 -19.78 8.42
C LEU A 328 14.79 -18.86 8.82
N LYS A 329 15.41 -18.25 7.83
CA LYS A 329 16.38 -17.17 8.00
C LYS A 329 15.72 -15.86 7.56
N VAL A 330 15.59 -14.92 8.49
CA VAL A 330 15.14 -13.56 8.17
C VAL A 330 16.34 -12.63 8.23
N LYS A 331 16.53 -11.87 7.17
CA LYS A 331 17.61 -10.89 7.05
C LYS A 331 17.00 -9.51 6.82
N GLY A 332 17.38 -8.52 7.60
CA GLY A 332 16.93 -7.15 7.40
C GLY A 332 17.12 -6.21 8.59
N PRO A 333 16.69 -4.95 8.46
CA PRO A 333 16.17 -4.35 7.24
C PRO A 333 17.22 -4.34 6.13
N VAL A 334 16.82 -4.73 4.91
CA VAL A 334 17.73 -4.79 3.76
C VAL A 334 17.79 -3.40 3.13
N LEU A 335 18.97 -2.81 3.15
CA LEU A 335 19.26 -1.54 2.52
C LEU A 335 20.29 -1.74 1.42
N GLU A 336 19.94 -1.30 0.21
CA GLU A 336 20.89 -1.35 -0.92
C GLU A 336 22.06 -0.37 -0.72
N LYS A 337 21.78 0.78 -0.14
CA LYS A 337 22.76 1.86 0.13
C LYS A 337 22.22 2.81 1.19
N TRP A 338 23.14 3.35 2.03
CA TRP A 338 22.85 4.47 2.94
C TRP A 338 23.70 5.68 2.57
N PRO A 339 23.13 6.90 2.47
CA PRO A 339 21.70 7.19 2.53
C PRO A 339 20.92 6.53 1.40
N PRO A 340 19.59 6.38 1.57
CA PRO A 340 18.74 5.89 0.49
C PRO A 340 18.92 6.70 -0.79
N LYS A 341 18.85 6.06 -1.94
CA LYS A 341 18.95 6.74 -3.26
C LYS A 341 17.96 7.90 -3.42
N SER A 342 16.83 7.83 -2.71
CA SER A 342 15.82 8.88 -2.62
C SER A 342 16.35 10.23 -2.15
N TYR A 343 17.34 10.25 -1.25
CA TYR A 343 17.98 11.51 -0.83
C TYR A 343 18.62 12.25 -2.00
N ASN A 344 19.45 11.56 -2.77
CA ASN A 344 20.11 12.16 -3.93
C ASN A 344 19.10 12.59 -5.01
N LYS A 345 17.99 11.83 -5.12
CA LYS A 345 16.95 12.14 -6.10
C LYS A 345 16.11 13.36 -5.72
N ILE A 346 15.76 13.49 -4.44
CA ILE A 346 14.86 14.53 -3.96
C ILE A 346 15.65 15.81 -3.63
N LEU A 347 16.84 15.65 -3.06
CA LEU A 347 17.70 16.72 -2.57
C LEU A 347 18.91 16.93 -3.50
N ASP A 348 18.70 16.78 -4.81
CA ASP A 348 19.75 17.00 -5.80
C ASP A 348 20.33 18.43 -5.68
N GLY A 349 21.65 18.54 -5.66
CA GLY A 349 22.36 19.80 -5.45
C GLY A 349 22.38 20.32 -4.01
N ILE A 350 21.76 19.60 -3.06
CA ILE A 350 21.82 19.96 -1.62
C ILE A 350 22.97 19.23 -0.94
N GLU A 351 23.81 19.99 -0.25
CA GLU A 351 24.93 19.42 0.48
C GLU A 351 24.44 18.67 1.73
N ILE A 352 24.80 17.38 1.81
CA ILE A 352 24.42 16.47 2.88
C ILE A 352 25.68 15.88 3.51
N SER A 353 25.78 15.96 4.82
CA SER A 353 26.84 15.28 5.56
C SER A 353 26.33 14.04 6.28
N PHE A 354 27.19 13.05 6.41
CA PHE A 354 26.91 11.81 7.12
C PHE A 354 27.92 11.65 8.25
N GLU A 355 27.40 11.40 9.44
CA GLU A 355 28.22 10.92 10.55
C GLU A 355 27.94 9.42 10.73
N GLU A 356 28.90 8.56 10.39
CA GLU A 356 28.84 7.16 10.79
C GLU A 356 29.16 7.05 12.28
N LYS A 357 28.18 6.68 13.10
CA LYS A 357 28.43 6.32 14.50
C LYS A 357 28.79 4.84 14.58
N LYS A 358 29.93 4.52 15.20
CA LYS A 358 30.31 3.15 15.54
C LYS A 358 29.18 2.49 16.33
N ALA A 359 28.84 1.24 15.95
CA ALA A 359 27.79 0.47 16.59
C ALA A 359 27.95 0.45 18.11
N ILE A 360 27.03 1.07 18.82
CA ILE A 360 26.87 0.90 20.25
C ILE A 360 26.03 -0.37 20.44
N LYS A 361 26.37 -1.20 21.45
CA LYS A 361 25.58 -2.40 21.78
C LYS A 361 24.11 -2.07 21.84
N ALA A 362 23.29 -2.97 21.27
CA ALA A 362 21.84 -2.81 21.17
C ALA A 362 21.23 -2.27 22.46
N PRO A 363 20.43 -1.20 22.44
CA PRO A 363 19.75 -0.72 23.61
C PRO A 363 18.62 -1.64 23.98
N ILE A 364 18.45 -1.74 25.25
CA ILE A 364 17.35 -2.42 25.90
C ILE A 364 16.36 -1.32 26.26
N TYR A 365 15.18 -1.32 25.65
CA TYR A 365 14.06 -0.57 26.21
C TYR A 365 13.72 -1.22 27.55
N GLN A 366 14.19 -0.65 28.64
CA GLN A 366 13.75 -1.09 29.96
C GLN A 366 12.40 -0.43 30.23
N THR A 367 11.32 -1.16 29.98
CA THR A 367 9.98 -0.81 30.42
C THR A 367 9.73 -1.48 31.76
N ARG A 368 9.71 -0.74 32.84
CA ARG A 368 9.29 -1.30 34.13
C ARG A 368 8.75 -0.23 35.05
N LEU A 369 7.44 -0.24 35.27
CA LEU A 369 6.80 0.57 36.27
C LEU A 369 7.43 0.32 37.66
N LYS A 370 7.82 -0.94 37.99
CA LYS A 370 8.55 -1.30 39.21
C LYS A 370 9.89 -0.58 39.31
N ALA A 371 10.57 -0.26 38.21
CA ALA A 371 11.86 0.42 38.24
C ALA A 371 11.78 1.89 38.67
N ILE A 372 10.60 2.47 38.67
CA ILE A 372 10.34 3.84 39.12
C ILE A 372 9.61 3.89 40.47
N GLY A 373 9.53 2.76 41.18
CA GLY A 373 8.72 2.67 42.40
C GLY A 373 7.24 2.95 42.14
N GLY A 374 6.79 2.75 40.90
CA GLY A 374 5.49 3.24 40.41
C GLY A 374 4.32 2.36 40.87
N SER A 375 3.16 2.99 40.92
CA SER A 375 1.87 2.34 41.13
C SER A 375 0.85 2.90 40.12
N LEU A 376 -0.30 2.24 40.01
CA LEU A 376 -1.37 2.66 39.12
C LEU A 376 -2.62 3.05 39.89
N SER A 377 -3.33 4.09 39.41
CA SER A 377 -4.72 4.32 39.72
C SER A 377 -5.53 4.41 38.45
N VAL A 378 -6.83 4.14 38.49
CA VAL A 378 -7.70 4.08 37.30
C VAL A 378 -9.04 4.71 37.56
N SER A 379 -9.73 5.15 36.52
CA SER A 379 -11.06 5.77 36.61
C SER A 379 -12.12 4.85 37.18
N SER A 380 -12.06 3.56 36.87
CA SER A 380 -12.95 2.52 37.41
C SER A 380 -12.38 1.14 37.07
N GLU A 381 -12.86 0.10 37.74
CA GLU A 381 -12.43 -1.29 37.54
C GLU A 381 -13.63 -2.22 37.46
N GLN A 382 -13.54 -3.22 36.60
CA GLN A 382 -14.44 -4.35 36.57
C GLN A 382 -13.91 -5.46 37.46
N ILE A 383 -14.77 -6.07 38.29
CA ILE A 383 -14.39 -7.21 39.16
C ILE A 383 -13.80 -8.33 38.27
N GLY A 384 -12.62 -8.81 38.67
CA GLY A 384 -11.84 -9.81 37.93
C GLY A 384 -10.94 -9.26 36.84
N MET A 385 -11.03 -7.95 36.56
CA MET A 385 -10.25 -7.24 35.52
C MET A 385 -9.66 -5.94 36.09
N GLU A 386 -8.99 -6.07 37.25
CA GLU A 386 -8.40 -4.97 38.03
C GLU A 386 -7.13 -4.44 37.34
N LYS A 387 -6.70 -3.24 37.75
CA LYS A 387 -5.51 -2.55 37.19
C LYS A 387 -4.21 -3.35 37.32
N GLU A 388 -4.10 -4.22 38.33
CA GLU A 388 -2.94 -5.09 38.56
C GLU A 388 -2.70 -6.05 37.39
N LYS A 389 -3.76 -6.37 36.61
CA LYS A 389 -3.69 -7.21 35.40
C LYS A 389 -2.87 -6.58 34.29
N MET A 390 -2.72 -5.25 34.28
CA MET A 390 -1.83 -4.58 33.33
C MET A 390 -0.34 -4.81 33.64
N GLN A 391 -0.01 -5.34 34.84
CA GLN A 391 1.36 -5.44 35.35
C GLN A 391 1.79 -6.90 35.64
N ASP A 392 0.93 -7.88 35.43
CA ASP A 392 1.17 -9.30 35.81
C ASP A 392 2.06 -10.07 34.81
N GLY A 393 2.45 -9.41 33.70
CA GLY A 393 3.30 -10.01 32.66
C GLY A 393 2.56 -10.86 31.63
N SER A 394 1.26 -11.05 31.78
CA SER A 394 0.44 -11.86 30.88
C SER A 394 -0.30 -10.98 29.84
N ASN A 395 -0.26 -11.32 28.58
CA ASN A 395 -1.09 -10.65 27.55
C ASN A 395 -2.53 -11.19 27.51
N ARG A 396 -2.85 -12.19 28.34
CA ARG A 396 -4.20 -12.78 28.43
C ARG A 396 -5.06 -12.15 29.50
N THR A 397 -4.46 -11.39 30.39
CA THR A 397 -5.10 -10.61 31.45
C THR A 397 -5.11 -9.13 31.06
N PHE A 398 -6.07 -8.38 31.56
CA PHE A 398 -6.26 -6.99 31.20
C PHE A 398 -7.06 -6.23 32.25
N TRP A 399 -6.88 -4.93 32.30
CA TRP A 399 -7.76 -4.02 32.97
C TRP A 399 -8.96 -3.69 32.07
N HIS A 400 -10.13 -3.56 32.69
CA HIS A 400 -11.34 -3.10 32.02
C HIS A 400 -12.06 -2.07 32.90
N SER A 401 -12.52 -0.98 32.31
CA SER A 401 -13.43 -0.05 32.98
C SER A 401 -14.71 -0.78 33.37
N ARG A 402 -15.33 -0.39 34.47
CA ARG A 402 -16.51 -1.07 34.98
C ARG A 402 -17.66 -1.04 33.96
N PHE A 403 -18.22 -2.21 33.67
CA PHE A 403 -19.38 -2.38 32.80
C PHE A 403 -20.53 -3.13 33.48
N SER A 404 -20.33 -3.68 34.68
CA SER A 404 -21.33 -4.39 35.46
C SER A 404 -21.11 -4.12 36.97
N PRO A 405 -22.17 -3.94 37.78
CA PRO A 405 -23.59 -3.90 37.43
C PRO A 405 -24.01 -2.64 36.65
N THR A 406 -23.22 -1.58 36.70
CA THR A 406 -23.45 -0.30 35.98
C THR A 406 -22.21 0.05 35.17
N VAL A 407 -22.42 0.57 33.96
CA VAL A 407 -21.32 1.10 33.11
C VAL A 407 -20.75 2.35 33.78
N ALA A 408 -19.44 2.44 33.88
CA ALA A 408 -18.78 3.65 34.37
C ALA A 408 -18.81 4.74 33.29
N GLU A 409 -19.06 5.97 33.71
CA GLU A 409 -19.06 7.11 32.79
C GLU A 409 -17.62 7.49 32.36
N PRO A 410 -17.42 7.92 31.11
CA PRO A 410 -16.15 8.48 30.65
C PRO A 410 -15.84 9.82 31.36
N PRO A 411 -14.59 10.26 31.41
CA PRO A 411 -13.43 9.70 30.71
C PRO A 411 -12.84 8.48 31.43
N HIS A 412 -12.44 7.48 30.62
CA HIS A 412 -11.69 6.33 31.14
C HIS A 412 -10.20 6.65 31.08
N PHE A 413 -9.49 6.41 32.18
CA PHE A 413 -8.06 6.73 32.25
C PHE A 413 -7.31 5.80 33.22
N VAL A 414 -5.99 5.78 33.01
CA VAL A 414 -5.01 5.20 33.93
C VAL A 414 -4.04 6.29 34.32
N ILE A 415 -3.77 6.43 35.61
CA ILE A 415 -2.73 7.33 36.15
C ILE A 415 -1.58 6.49 36.62
N ILE A 416 -0.38 6.82 36.17
CA ILE A 416 0.89 6.23 36.59
C ILE A 416 1.53 7.17 37.60
N HIS A 417 1.86 6.66 38.78
CA HIS A 417 2.53 7.38 39.88
C HIS A 417 4.04 7.15 39.78
N ASN A 418 4.81 8.19 39.52
CA ASN A 418 6.27 8.18 39.45
C ASN A 418 6.85 8.62 40.78
N LYS A 419 6.79 7.76 41.79
CA LYS A 419 7.16 8.10 43.17
C LYS A 419 8.62 8.48 43.37
N GLU A 420 9.49 7.95 42.52
CA GLU A 420 10.93 8.22 42.62
C GLU A 420 11.39 9.36 41.68
N HIS A 421 10.46 10.05 41.05
CA HIS A 421 10.74 11.12 40.08
C HIS A 421 11.79 10.73 39.02
N LYS A 422 11.79 9.47 38.62
CA LYS A 422 12.65 8.96 37.54
C LYS A 422 12.30 9.60 36.22
N GLU A 423 13.30 9.70 35.39
CA GLU A 423 13.11 10.19 34.02
C GLU A 423 12.32 9.17 33.18
N ILE A 424 11.22 9.63 32.59
CA ILE A 424 10.32 8.84 31.74
C ILE A 424 10.33 9.46 30.35
N HIS A 425 10.52 8.62 29.35
CA HIS A 425 10.61 9.01 27.93
C HIS A 425 9.32 8.71 27.16
N GLY A 426 8.40 7.95 27.74
CA GLY A 426 7.16 7.56 27.08
C GLY A 426 6.45 6.43 27.81
N LEU A 427 5.43 5.90 27.13
CA LEU A 427 4.64 4.76 27.59
C LEU A 427 4.73 3.60 26.60
N SER A 428 4.62 2.41 27.12
CA SER A 428 4.46 1.18 26.39
C SER A 428 3.04 0.66 26.61
N TYR A 429 2.32 0.45 25.52
CA TYR A 429 0.94 -0.04 25.51
C TYR A 429 0.83 -1.35 24.75
N SER A 430 0.11 -2.33 25.31
CA SER A 430 -0.34 -3.50 24.57
C SER A 430 -1.82 -3.74 24.80
N LYS A 431 -2.55 -4.04 23.72
CA LYS A 431 -3.93 -4.49 23.87
C LYS A 431 -3.95 -5.89 24.49
N TRP A 432 -5.06 -6.26 25.12
CA TRP A 432 -5.24 -7.65 25.51
C TRP A 432 -5.58 -8.53 24.29
N THR A 433 -5.24 -9.82 24.41
CA THR A 433 -5.22 -10.74 23.27
C THR A 433 -6.35 -11.75 23.27
N GLY A 434 -7.43 -11.51 24.00
CA GLY A 434 -8.60 -12.40 24.05
C GLY A 434 -9.90 -11.68 23.73
N GLY A 435 -10.94 -12.43 23.35
CA GLY A 435 -12.30 -11.97 23.13
C GLY A 435 -12.51 -11.15 21.87
N ASN A 436 -13.59 -10.39 21.83
CA ASN A 436 -14.11 -9.69 20.64
C ASN A 436 -13.52 -8.29 20.40
N GLY A 437 -12.55 -7.87 21.23
CA GLY A 437 -11.90 -6.56 21.09
C GLY A 437 -12.71 -5.38 21.63
N ASN A 438 -13.86 -5.60 22.26
CA ASN A 438 -14.67 -4.54 22.85
C ASN A 438 -13.89 -3.79 23.95
N GLY A 439 -13.92 -2.46 23.92
CA GLY A 439 -13.14 -1.61 24.83
C GLY A 439 -11.69 -1.36 24.41
N GLN A 440 -11.16 -1.96 23.36
CA GLN A 440 -9.79 -1.70 22.92
C GLN A 440 -9.58 -0.23 22.54
N VAL A 441 -8.50 0.37 23.02
CA VAL A 441 -8.21 1.78 22.82
C VAL A 441 -7.85 2.05 21.37
N LYS A 442 -8.56 2.99 20.73
CA LYS A 442 -8.29 3.51 19.38
C LYS A 442 -7.52 4.81 19.43
N ALA A 443 -7.86 5.71 20.35
CA ALA A 443 -7.21 6.99 20.49
C ALA A 443 -7.02 7.36 21.96
N TYR A 444 -5.98 8.14 22.22
CA TYR A 444 -5.58 8.52 23.55
C TYR A 444 -5.07 9.97 23.62
N SER A 445 -5.05 10.49 24.86
CA SER A 445 -4.33 11.70 25.26
C SER A 445 -3.48 11.41 26.49
N VAL A 446 -2.28 11.95 26.55
CA VAL A 446 -1.41 11.84 27.74
C VAL A 446 -1.21 13.20 28.36
N TYR A 447 -1.36 13.24 29.69
CA TYR A 447 -1.19 14.44 30.49
C TYR A 447 -0.15 14.21 31.58
N LEU A 448 0.48 15.29 32.04
CA LEU A 448 1.47 15.28 33.10
C LEU A 448 1.02 16.23 34.23
N SER A 449 1.26 15.82 35.47
CA SER A 449 0.97 16.62 36.66
C SER A 449 1.97 16.32 37.78
N ASP A 450 2.12 17.26 38.73
CA ASP A 450 2.84 17.04 39.97
C ASP A 450 1.92 16.90 41.19
N ASP A 451 0.63 17.25 41.03
CA ASP A 451 -0.34 17.30 42.15
C ASP A 451 -1.61 16.44 41.88
N GLU A 452 -1.65 15.70 40.77
CA GLU A 452 -2.80 14.87 40.35
C GLU A 452 -4.12 15.66 40.09
N ILE A 453 -4.09 16.98 40.21
CA ILE A 453 -5.24 17.86 40.08
C ILE A 453 -5.11 18.71 38.82
N ASN A 454 -3.96 19.36 38.64
CA ASN A 454 -3.69 20.28 37.55
C ASN A 454 -3.01 19.58 36.37
N TRP A 455 -3.79 19.15 35.39
CA TRP A 455 -3.31 18.36 34.26
C TRP A 455 -2.87 19.18 33.04
N GLY A 456 -3.30 20.40 32.92
CA GLY A 456 -2.96 21.28 31.80
C GLY A 456 -3.40 20.73 30.42
N ARG A 457 -2.62 21.04 29.40
CA ARG A 457 -2.83 20.51 28.05
C ARG A 457 -2.15 19.14 27.89
N PRO A 458 -2.71 18.22 27.08
CA PRO A 458 -2.05 16.95 26.82
C PRO A 458 -0.69 17.17 26.16
N VAL A 459 0.33 16.45 26.60
CA VAL A 459 1.69 16.47 26.04
C VAL A 459 1.78 15.70 24.73
N ILE A 460 0.90 14.74 24.53
CA ILE A 460 0.76 13.96 23.31
C ILE A 460 -0.67 13.46 23.15
N LYS A 461 -1.14 13.44 21.90
CA LYS A 461 -2.36 12.77 21.47
C LYS A 461 -2.03 11.84 20.33
N GLY A 462 -2.67 10.68 20.28
CA GLY A 462 -2.37 9.71 19.22
C GLY A 462 -3.48 8.70 19.02
N LYS A 463 -3.28 7.89 18.00
CA LYS A 463 -4.11 6.71 17.71
C LYS A 463 -3.28 5.45 17.91
N LEU A 464 -3.93 4.41 18.38
CA LEU A 464 -3.35 3.08 18.51
C LEU A 464 -3.89 2.18 17.42
N ASP A 465 -3.03 1.32 16.93
CA ASP A 465 -3.42 0.31 15.97
C ASP A 465 -4.14 -0.84 16.71
N THR A 466 -5.44 -0.92 16.55
CA THR A 466 -6.28 -1.94 17.18
C THR A 466 -6.09 -3.33 16.57
N LEU A 467 -5.50 -3.42 15.40
CA LEU A 467 -5.18 -4.70 14.76
C LEU A 467 -3.89 -5.30 15.33
N ARG A 468 -2.99 -4.45 15.85
CA ARG A 468 -1.72 -4.88 16.41
C ARG A 468 -1.89 -5.37 17.85
N SER A 469 -1.33 -6.52 18.15
CA SER A 469 -1.39 -7.14 19.49
C SER A 469 -0.14 -6.95 20.33
N TYR A 470 0.92 -6.48 19.70
CA TYR A 470 2.19 -6.29 20.39
C TYR A 470 2.28 -4.89 20.98
N GLU A 471 3.37 -4.72 21.69
CA GLU A 471 3.73 -3.47 22.34
C GLU A 471 3.81 -2.32 21.35
N GLN A 472 3.05 -1.27 21.59
CA GLN A 472 3.10 -0.01 20.88
C GLN A 472 3.71 1.05 21.77
N LYS A 473 4.72 1.76 21.26
CA LYS A 473 5.47 2.76 22.02
C LYS A 473 4.92 4.15 21.78
N ILE A 474 4.65 4.85 22.86
CA ILE A 474 4.18 6.24 22.88
C ILE A 474 5.32 7.08 23.42
N ILE A 475 6.14 7.62 22.54
CA ILE A 475 7.32 8.41 22.94
C ILE A 475 6.91 9.85 23.15
N PHE A 476 7.26 10.41 24.27
CA PHE A 476 6.99 11.82 24.59
C PHE A 476 7.88 12.74 23.78
N PRO A 477 7.39 13.93 23.37
CA PRO A 477 8.21 14.93 22.69
C PRO A 477 9.43 15.34 23.52
N GLN A 478 9.26 15.39 24.84
CA GLN A 478 10.30 15.63 25.82
C GLN A 478 10.17 14.65 26.98
N LYS A 479 11.30 14.16 27.47
CA LYS A 479 11.35 13.35 28.68
C LYS A 479 10.80 14.10 29.88
N THR A 480 10.26 13.39 30.85
CA THR A 480 9.62 13.97 32.03
C THR A 480 10.01 13.24 33.30
N ASN A 481 10.04 13.94 34.41
CA ASN A 481 10.17 13.38 35.77
C ASN A 481 8.95 13.74 36.64
N ARG A 482 7.85 14.17 36.03
CA ARG A 482 6.61 14.52 36.75
C ARG A 482 6.11 13.38 37.61
N SER A 483 5.47 13.72 38.72
CA SER A 483 4.92 12.78 39.67
C SER A 483 3.81 11.89 39.13
N PHE A 484 3.01 12.42 38.21
CA PHE A 484 1.83 11.75 37.69
C PHE A 484 1.75 11.86 36.16
N ILE A 485 1.43 10.72 35.52
CA ILE A 485 1.22 10.61 34.09
C ILE A 485 -0.18 10.01 33.88
N LYS A 486 -1.10 10.76 33.28
CA LYS A 486 -2.45 10.27 32.97
C LYS A 486 -2.52 9.85 31.51
N PHE A 487 -2.83 8.59 31.29
CA PHE A 487 -3.21 8.03 29.99
C PHE A 487 -4.75 8.00 29.91
N GLU A 488 -5.33 8.87 29.12
CA GLU A 488 -6.77 9.02 28.95
C GLU A 488 -7.21 8.43 27.61
N VAL A 489 -8.21 7.56 27.66
CA VAL A 489 -8.81 6.94 26.48
C VAL A 489 -9.82 7.92 25.88
N THR A 490 -9.54 8.40 24.68
CA THR A 490 -10.40 9.35 23.98
C THR A 490 -11.31 8.70 22.93
N ASP A 491 -10.98 7.48 22.49
CA ASP A 491 -11.81 6.64 21.63
C ASP A 491 -11.45 5.16 21.86
N ALA A 492 -12.45 4.30 21.84
CA ALA A 492 -12.30 2.85 21.99
C ALA A 492 -13.24 2.08 21.06
N VAL A 493 -12.95 0.79 20.84
CA VAL A 493 -13.87 -0.11 20.12
C VAL A 493 -15.12 -0.33 20.96
N SER A 494 -16.28 -0.02 20.41
CA SER A 494 -17.58 -0.29 21.01
C SER A 494 -18.42 -1.17 20.10
N LEU A 495 -18.73 -2.39 20.55
CA LEU A 495 -19.55 -3.34 19.80
C LEU A 495 -21.02 -3.31 20.20
N ASP A 496 -21.31 -2.77 21.40
CA ASP A 496 -22.64 -2.73 22.01
C ASP A 496 -23.13 -1.29 22.32
N GLY A 497 -22.42 -0.29 21.78
CA GLY A 497 -22.72 1.12 21.96
C GLY A 497 -22.34 1.68 23.33
N LYS A 498 -21.73 0.89 24.22
CA LYS A 498 -21.29 1.36 25.53
C LYS A 498 -19.94 2.03 25.46
N SER A 499 -19.78 3.10 26.24
CA SER A 499 -18.45 3.69 26.45
C SER A 499 -17.69 2.89 27.49
N ILE A 500 -16.74 2.08 27.04
CA ILE A 500 -15.90 1.22 27.87
C ILE A 500 -14.48 1.23 27.36
N ALA A 501 -13.50 0.89 28.22
CA ALA A 501 -12.10 0.81 27.86
C ALA A 501 -11.44 -0.44 28.43
N SER A 502 -10.53 -1.04 27.66
CA SER A 502 -9.72 -2.19 28.09
C SER A 502 -8.26 -2.01 27.67
N ILE A 503 -7.34 -2.39 28.56
CA ILE A 503 -5.89 -2.28 28.34
C ILE A 503 -5.24 -3.58 28.81
N GLY A 504 -4.52 -4.26 27.92
CA GLY A 504 -3.77 -5.46 28.26
C GLY A 504 -2.56 -5.13 29.12
N LYS A 505 -1.69 -4.24 28.65
CA LYS A 505 -0.54 -3.74 29.41
C LYS A 505 -0.36 -2.26 29.20
N LEU A 506 0.06 -1.58 30.28
CA LEU A 506 0.53 -0.20 30.23
C LEU A 506 1.74 -0.09 31.15
N ASP A 507 2.88 0.31 30.57
CA ASP A 507 4.13 0.45 31.30
C ASP A 507 4.86 1.73 30.90
N VAL A 508 5.95 2.06 31.57
CA VAL A 508 6.76 3.26 31.33
C VAL A 508 8.04 2.92 30.58
N ILE A 509 8.48 3.84 29.73
CA ILE A 509 9.78 3.78 29.06
C ILE A 509 10.74 4.69 29.82
N THR A 510 11.69 4.10 30.56
CA THR A 510 12.64 4.83 31.43
C THR A 510 14.00 5.08 30.78
N SER A 511 14.28 4.45 29.63
CA SER A 511 15.44 4.78 28.81
C SER A 511 15.13 4.59 27.35
N VAL A 512 15.44 5.59 26.55
CA VAL A 512 15.41 5.50 25.11
C VAL A 512 16.86 5.52 24.63
N ASN A 513 17.49 4.37 24.72
CA ASN A 513 18.68 4.14 23.94
C ASN A 513 18.22 3.65 22.57
N ASP A 514 18.44 4.41 21.52
CA ASP A 514 18.14 3.98 20.16
C ASP A 514 19.38 3.27 19.57
N PRO A 515 19.42 1.94 19.52
CA PRO A 515 20.57 1.19 19.00
C PRO A 515 20.72 1.30 17.51
N THR A 516 19.68 1.88 16.92
CA THR A 516 19.46 1.81 15.48
C THR A 516 20.16 2.92 14.73
N LEU A 517 20.72 3.93 15.43
CA LEU A 517 21.36 5.07 14.80
C LEU A 517 22.83 4.78 14.48
N ARG A 518 23.08 4.17 13.32
CA ARG A 518 24.46 4.08 12.76
C ARG A 518 24.97 5.39 12.22
N SER A 519 24.08 6.25 11.76
CA SER A 519 24.46 7.47 11.09
C SER A 519 23.43 8.55 11.28
N LYS A 520 23.89 9.76 11.47
CA LYS A 520 23.06 10.95 11.45
C LYS A 520 23.23 11.63 10.11
N ILE A 521 22.11 11.86 9.43
CA ILE A 521 22.08 12.69 8.23
C ILE A 521 21.91 14.13 8.70
N SER A 522 22.81 15.00 8.27
CA SER A 522 22.70 16.43 8.48
C SER A 522 22.66 17.14 7.14
N ILE A 523 21.60 17.89 6.92
CA ILE A 523 21.48 18.75 5.73
C ILE A 523 22.18 20.05 6.06
N LEU A 524 23.21 20.38 5.29
CA LEU A 524 24.06 21.57 5.54
C LEU A 524 23.40 22.81 4.99
N SER A 525 22.68 22.73 3.88
CA SER A 525 21.93 23.89 3.37
C SER A 525 20.71 24.19 4.27
N LYS A 526 20.53 25.47 4.52
CA LYS A 526 19.43 26.04 5.30
C LYS A 526 18.79 27.22 4.59
N SER A 527 19.05 27.41 3.30
CA SER A 527 18.55 28.58 2.58
C SER A 527 17.12 28.37 2.08
N GLU A 528 16.31 29.42 2.14
CA GLU A 528 14.97 29.43 1.52
C GLU A 528 15.05 29.26 0.00
N LYS A 529 16.15 29.65 -0.63
CA LYS A 529 16.41 29.46 -2.06
C LYS A 529 16.54 27.98 -2.41
N ASP A 530 17.31 27.24 -1.62
CA ASP A 530 17.50 25.80 -1.84
C ASP A 530 16.18 25.05 -1.60
N LEU A 531 15.43 25.45 -0.56
CA LEU A 531 14.09 24.92 -0.31
C LEU A 531 13.17 25.12 -1.51
N LYS A 532 13.14 26.34 -2.08
CA LYS A 532 12.35 26.66 -3.29
C LYS A 532 12.79 25.82 -4.48
N GLY A 533 14.09 25.60 -4.65
CA GLY A 533 14.64 24.76 -5.71
C GLY A 533 14.18 23.31 -5.63
N VAL A 534 14.26 22.70 -4.44
CA VAL A 534 13.78 21.32 -4.19
C VAL A 534 12.29 21.20 -4.50
N ILE A 535 11.47 22.13 -4.00
CA ILE A 535 10.03 22.10 -4.22
C ILE A 535 9.70 22.26 -5.72
N ARG A 536 10.40 23.15 -6.44
CA ARG A 536 10.22 23.33 -7.88
C ARG A 536 10.54 22.07 -8.67
N ASN A 537 11.72 21.51 -8.50
CA ASN A 537 12.17 20.33 -9.24
C ASN A 537 11.22 19.15 -9.05
N PHE A 538 10.74 18.97 -7.81
CA PHE A 538 9.78 17.92 -7.51
C PHE A 538 8.41 18.20 -8.13
N ALA A 539 7.91 19.44 -8.04
CA ALA A 539 6.61 19.81 -8.57
C ALA A 539 6.56 19.70 -10.10
N GLU A 540 7.61 20.15 -10.82
CA GLU A 540 7.70 20.01 -12.28
C GLU A 540 7.72 18.54 -12.72
N SER A 541 8.42 17.69 -11.97
CA SER A 541 8.40 16.24 -12.23
C SER A 541 7.03 15.62 -11.92
N ALA A 542 6.39 16.01 -10.83
CA ALA A 542 5.10 15.48 -10.40
C ALA A 542 3.95 15.89 -11.33
N PHE A 543 3.94 17.14 -11.77
CA PHE A 543 2.91 17.69 -12.66
C PHE A 543 3.23 17.49 -14.14
N SER A 544 4.44 17.00 -14.43
CA SER A 544 4.89 16.72 -15.81
C SER A 544 4.81 17.97 -16.69
N THR A 545 5.23 19.13 -16.19
CA THR A 545 5.19 20.42 -16.90
C THR A 545 6.12 21.42 -16.26
N ASP A 546 6.58 22.42 -17.01
CA ASP A 546 7.28 23.56 -16.44
C ASP A 546 6.31 24.44 -15.63
N LEU A 547 6.81 25.04 -14.54
CA LEU A 547 6.01 25.84 -13.63
C LEU A 547 6.49 27.29 -13.56
N THR A 548 5.55 28.22 -13.58
CA THR A 548 5.81 29.60 -13.22
C THR A 548 6.05 29.72 -11.70
N ASP A 549 6.55 30.88 -11.26
CA ASP A 549 6.67 31.15 -9.83
C ASP A 549 5.30 31.22 -9.13
N GLU A 550 4.27 31.67 -9.84
CA GLU A 550 2.90 31.74 -9.35
C GLU A 550 2.30 30.34 -9.14
N ASP A 551 2.50 29.40 -10.08
CA ASP A 551 2.09 28.01 -9.96
C ASP A 551 2.75 27.32 -8.76
N LEU A 552 4.00 27.67 -8.47
CA LEU A 552 4.78 27.08 -7.39
C LEU A 552 4.39 27.61 -6.01
N LEU A 553 3.91 28.85 -5.94
CA LEU A 553 3.71 29.61 -4.71
C LEU A 553 2.89 28.88 -3.65
N PRO A 554 1.74 28.20 -3.95
CA PRO A 554 0.96 27.51 -2.94
C PRO A 554 1.76 26.41 -2.21
N TYR A 555 2.55 25.65 -2.93
CA TYR A 555 3.33 24.53 -2.41
C TYR A 555 4.58 25.01 -1.66
N TYR A 556 5.23 26.03 -2.20
CA TYR A 556 6.38 26.64 -1.56
C TYR A 556 6.00 27.33 -0.24
N ASN A 557 4.86 28.00 -0.18
CA ASN A 557 4.38 28.64 1.05
C ASN A 557 4.12 27.64 2.17
N VAL A 558 3.57 26.46 1.88
CA VAL A 558 3.39 25.38 2.85
C VAL A 558 4.76 24.95 3.40
N SER A 559 5.72 24.76 2.52
CA SER A 559 7.08 24.38 2.87
C SER A 559 7.78 25.48 3.71
N LEU A 560 7.68 26.73 3.28
CA LEU A 560 8.27 27.88 3.94
C LEU A 560 7.68 28.13 5.34
N LEU A 561 6.36 27.97 5.48
CA LEU A 561 5.68 28.09 6.77
C LEU A 561 6.17 27.03 7.77
N SER A 562 6.29 25.78 7.34
CA SER A 562 6.86 24.71 8.16
C SER A 562 8.31 25.04 8.55
N TYR A 563 9.11 25.53 7.60
CA TYR A 563 10.50 25.90 7.86
C TYR A 563 10.63 27.02 8.90
N ARG A 564 9.84 28.08 8.77
CA ARG A 564 9.86 29.23 9.69
C ARG A 564 9.36 28.88 11.10
N ASN A 565 8.39 27.95 11.19
CA ASN A 565 7.83 27.54 12.48
C ASN A 565 8.73 26.55 13.23
N GLU A 566 9.35 25.61 12.53
CA GLU A 566 10.08 24.49 13.13
C GLU A 566 11.60 24.63 13.03
N GLY A 567 12.11 25.45 12.11
CA GLY A 567 13.54 25.60 11.84
C GLY A 567 14.19 24.32 11.25
N HIS A 568 13.38 23.37 10.77
CA HIS A 568 13.83 22.06 10.33
C HIS A 568 13.64 21.88 8.82
N PHE A 569 14.75 21.94 8.07
CA PHE A 569 14.73 21.93 6.60
C PHE A 569 14.04 20.68 6.02
N LEU A 570 14.35 19.51 6.55
CA LEU A 570 13.78 18.25 6.02
C LEU A 570 12.26 18.14 6.24
N ASN A 571 11.75 18.61 7.39
CA ASN A 571 10.33 18.68 7.66
C ASN A 571 9.64 19.64 6.68
N ALA A 572 10.28 20.77 6.41
CA ALA A 572 9.78 21.73 5.44
C ALA A 572 9.72 21.14 4.02
N VAL A 573 10.75 20.41 3.60
CA VAL A 573 10.74 19.67 2.34
C VAL A 573 9.58 18.69 2.33
N LYS A 574 9.44 17.81 3.34
CA LYS A 574 8.35 16.84 3.42
C LYS A 574 6.97 17.50 3.34
N ALA A 575 6.77 18.62 4.03
CA ALA A 575 5.51 19.37 4.01
C ALA A 575 5.16 19.89 2.61
N GLY A 576 6.13 20.46 1.90
CA GLY A 576 5.96 20.91 0.52
C GLY A 576 5.71 19.77 -0.45
N LEU A 577 6.49 18.68 -0.39
CA LEU A 577 6.28 17.51 -1.24
C LEU A 577 4.92 16.87 -0.99
N LYS A 578 4.49 16.77 0.27
CA LYS A 578 3.17 16.28 0.62
C LYS A 578 2.06 17.14 0.01
N SER A 579 2.19 18.46 0.08
CA SER A 579 1.20 19.36 -0.52
C SER A 579 1.08 19.19 -2.04
N ILE A 580 2.19 18.87 -2.73
CA ILE A 580 2.22 18.56 -4.16
C ILE A 580 1.51 17.22 -4.43
N ILE A 581 1.93 16.14 -3.75
CA ILE A 581 1.41 14.78 -3.96
C ILE A 581 -0.09 14.68 -3.66
N CYS A 582 -0.59 15.45 -2.69
CA CYS A 582 -1.99 15.44 -2.31
C CYS A 582 -2.81 16.56 -2.97
N SER A 583 -2.23 17.31 -3.91
CA SER A 583 -2.95 18.38 -4.63
C SER A 583 -3.90 17.80 -5.69
N HIS A 584 -4.96 18.55 -6.02
CA HIS A 584 -5.84 18.20 -7.13
C HIS A 584 -5.07 18.06 -8.44
N ARG A 585 -4.03 18.88 -8.67
CA ARG A 585 -3.19 18.85 -9.87
C ARG A 585 -2.43 17.53 -10.04
N PHE A 586 -2.09 16.86 -8.96
CA PHE A 586 -1.46 15.54 -8.99
C PHE A 586 -2.47 14.38 -8.99
N LEU A 587 -3.54 14.51 -8.20
CA LEU A 587 -4.54 13.45 -8.03
C LEU A 587 -5.47 13.30 -9.24
N LEU A 588 -5.64 14.37 -10.04
CA LEU A 588 -6.47 14.36 -11.25
C LEU A 588 -5.60 14.24 -12.50
N ALA A 589 -5.86 13.22 -13.30
CA ALA A 589 -5.11 12.91 -14.51
C ALA A 589 -5.98 12.99 -15.76
N PRO A 590 -5.43 13.39 -16.92
CA PRO A 590 -4.15 14.08 -17.09
C PRO A 590 -4.19 15.46 -16.43
N GLY A 591 -3.07 15.92 -15.90
CA GLY A 591 -2.97 17.29 -15.37
C GLY A 591 -2.97 18.34 -16.50
N GLU A 592 -3.01 19.61 -16.11
CA GLU A 592 -2.76 20.71 -17.05
C GLU A 592 -1.27 20.72 -17.44
N HIS A 593 -1.01 20.86 -18.74
CA HIS A 593 0.33 20.87 -19.28
C HIS A 593 0.61 22.18 -20.03
N SER A 594 1.85 22.64 -19.96
CA SER A 594 2.27 23.87 -20.62
C SER A 594 2.27 23.76 -22.15
N ASN A 595 2.39 22.54 -22.69
CA ASN A 595 2.34 22.27 -24.12
C ASN A 595 2.01 20.80 -24.46
N LYS A 596 1.77 20.53 -25.76
CA LYS A 596 1.42 19.19 -26.28
C LYS A 596 2.49 18.11 -26.02
N TYR A 597 3.75 18.48 -25.91
CA TYR A 597 4.84 17.50 -25.71
C TYR A 597 4.83 16.95 -24.28
N TYR A 598 4.55 17.80 -23.29
CA TYR A 598 4.35 17.36 -21.90
C TYR A 598 3.10 16.49 -21.76
N GLU A 599 2.03 16.84 -22.46
CA GLU A 599 0.82 16.02 -22.52
C GLU A 599 1.13 14.63 -23.09
N THR A 600 1.89 14.58 -24.20
CA THR A 600 2.34 13.32 -24.82
C THR A 600 3.19 12.49 -23.88
N ALA A 601 4.17 13.09 -23.23
CA ALA A 601 5.03 12.41 -22.24
C ALA A 601 4.20 11.83 -21.09
N SER A 602 3.25 12.61 -20.55
CA SER A 602 2.35 12.19 -19.48
C SER A 602 1.44 11.02 -19.91
N LYS A 603 0.86 11.07 -21.11
CA LYS A 603 0.03 9.99 -21.65
C LYS A 603 0.84 8.70 -21.83
N LEU A 604 2.04 8.77 -22.42
CA LEU A 604 2.93 7.62 -22.62
C LEU A 604 3.25 6.92 -21.30
N SER A 605 3.69 7.69 -20.29
CA SER A 605 4.10 7.14 -19.02
C SER A 605 2.93 6.56 -18.23
N ARG A 606 1.76 7.19 -18.26
CA ARG A 606 0.56 6.67 -17.59
C ARG A 606 0.04 5.40 -18.24
N ILE A 607 0.13 5.26 -19.56
CA ILE A 607 -0.30 4.03 -20.25
C ILE A 607 0.70 2.90 -20.01
N LEU A 608 1.99 3.13 -20.23
CA LEU A 608 2.99 2.06 -20.23
C LEU A 608 3.55 1.72 -18.86
N TRP A 609 3.58 2.67 -17.93
CA TRP A 609 4.17 2.51 -16.60
C TRP A 609 3.20 2.74 -15.44
N LEU A 610 1.97 3.22 -15.72
CA LEU A 610 1.00 3.66 -14.70
C LEU A 610 1.61 4.69 -13.73
N SER A 611 2.41 5.62 -14.27
CA SER A 611 3.22 6.54 -13.48
C SER A 611 3.44 7.86 -14.22
N VAL A 612 4.10 8.81 -13.55
CA VAL A 612 4.59 10.05 -14.16
C VAL A 612 5.77 9.79 -15.10
N PRO A 613 6.04 10.71 -16.07
CA PRO A 613 7.20 10.62 -16.94
C PRO A 613 8.52 10.61 -16.18
N ASP A 614 9.52 9.92 -16.71
CA ASP A 614 10.89 10.02 -16.23
C ASP A 614 11.60 11.28 -16.78
N GLN A 615 12.81 11.52 -16.31
CA GLN A 615 13.58 12.70 -16.71
C GLN A 615 13.94 12.71 -18.20
N GLU A 616 14.07 11.54 -18.83
CA GLU A 616 14.31 11.44 -20.27
C GLU A 616 13.11 11.91 -21.06
N LEU A 617 11.90 11.43 -20.75
CA LEU A 617 10.66 11.90 -21.38
C LEU A 617 10.41 13.39 -21.13
N LEU A 618 10.65 13.87 -19.89
CA LEU A 618 10.50 15.28 -19.56
C LEU A 618 11.52 16.17 -20.33
N GLY A 619 12.76 15.68 -20.49
CA GLY A 619 13.77 16.35 -21.29
C GLY A 619 13.38 16.48 -22.77
N LEU A 620 12.85 15.42 -23.35
CA LEU A 620 12.33 15.43 -24.70
C LEU A 620 11.11 16.35 -24.86
N ALA A 621 10.22 16.37 -23.87
CA ALA A 621 9.07 17.27 -23.87
C ALA A 621 9.50 18.74 -23.78
N ARG A 622 10.47 19.05 -22.90
CA ARG A 622 11.04 20.40 -22.73
C ARG A 622 11.72 20.90 -23.99
N SER A 623 12.43 20.03 -24.70
CA SER A 623 13.08 20.35 -25.97
C SER A 623 12.16 20.29 -27.19
N ALA A 624 10.86 20.07 -26.99
CA ALA A 624 9.85 19.91 -28.05
C ALA A 624 10.21 18.80 -29.08
N ASN A 625 10.88 17.74 -28.63
CA ASN A 625 11.39 16.65 -29.46
C ASN A 625 10.66 15.32 -29.22
N LEU A 626 9.32 15.35 -29.20
CA LEU A 626 8.46 14.16 -29.13
C LEU A 626 7.61 14.04 -30.40
N GLU A 627 8.30 13.92 -31.53
CA GLU A 627 7.69 13.62 -32.82
C GLU A 627 7.53 12.11 -33.02
N THR A 628 6.81 11.70 -34.07
CA THR A 628 6.40 10.28 -34.24
C THR A 628 7.52 9.28 -34.12
N GLU A 629 8.71 9.54 -34.67
CA GLU A 629 9.84 8.62 -34.63
C GLU A 629 10.44 8.54 -33.18
N THR A 630 10.62 9.69 -32.55
CA THR A 630 11.09 9.75 -31.14
C THR A 630 10.11 9.04 -30.21
N ILE A 631 8.80 9.21 -30.44
CA ILE A 631 7.76 8.51 -29.68
C ILE A 631 7.90 6.99 -29.81
N ARG A 632 8.13 6.45 -31.02
CA ARG A 632 8.35 5.02 -31.23
C ARG A 632 9.56 4.51 -30.46
N GLN A 633 10.66 5.22 -30.54
CA GLN A 633 11.88 4.89 -29.79
C GLN A 633 11.64 4.87 -28.28
N GLN A 634 10.89 5.86 -27.77
CA GLN A 634 10.54 5.92 -26.37
C GLN A 634 9.59 4.78 -25.96
N ILE A 635 8.62 4.42 -26.78
CA ILE A 635 7.76 3.26 -26.54
C ILE A 635 8.60 1.98 -26.42
N ASP A 636 9.52 1.75 -27.37
CA ASP A 636 10.39 0.57 -27.36
C ASP A 636 11.28 0.52 -26.09
N ARG A 637 11.81 1.67 -25.68
CA ARG A 637 12.56 1.82 -24.44
C ARG A 637 11.71 1.47 -23.23
N MET A 638 10.53 2.07 -23.14
CA MET A 638 9.61 1.94 -22.02
C MET A 638 9.07 0.52 -21.88
N LEU A 639 8.83 -0.19 -22.98
CA LEU A 639 8.38 -1.58 -22.95
C LEU A 639 9.47 -2.56 -22.48
N LYS A 640 10.74 -2.21 -22.65
CA LYS A 640 11.88 -2.99 -22.11
C LYS A 640 12.13 -2.73 -20.64
N ASP A 641 11.64 -1.64 -20.09
CA ASP A 641 11.77 -1.31 -18.67
C ASP A 641 10.88 -2.22 -17.81
N GLU A 642 11.36 -2.62 -16.64
CA GLU A 642 10.61 -3.43 -15.67
C GLU A 642 9.26 -2.80 -15.26
N LYS A 643 9.14 -1.49 -15.33
CA LYS A 643 7.89 -0.77 -15.03
C LYS A 643 6.74 -1.13 -15.99
N SER A 644 7.05 -1.59 -17.21
CA SER A 644 6.03 -2.03 -18.17
C SER A 644 5.21 -3.21 -17.65
N LYS A 645 5.77 -4.03 -16.76
CA LYS A 645 5.06 -5.13 -16.11
C LYS A 645 3.87 -4.64 -15.28
N ARG A 646 3.89 -3.40 -14.79
CA ARG A 646 2.77 -2.77 -14.05
C ARG A 646 1.52 -2.69 -14.91
N MET A 647 1.69 -2.21 -16.15
CA MET A 647 0.59 -2.12 -17.12
C MET A 647 0.04 -3.50 -17.45
N ILE A 648 0.91 -4.46 -17.79
CA ILE A 648 0.49 -5.83 -18.12
C ILE A 648 -0.27 -6.47 -16.95
N HIS A 649 0.28 -6.38 -15.74
CA HIS A 649 -0.35 -6.92 -14.56
C HIS A 649 -1.69 -6.24 -14.27
N SER A 650 -1.73 -4.90 -14.28
CA SER A 650 -2.95 -4.14 -14.03
C SER A 650 -4.03 -4.44 -15.08
N PHE A 651 -3.67 -4.42 -16.36
CA PHE A 651 -4.61 -4.69 -17.44
C PHE A 651 -5.14 -6.13 -17.37
N CYS A 652 -4.24 -7.14 -17.31
CA CYS A 652 -4.66 -8.53 -17.29
C CYS A 652 -5.50 -8.88 -16.04
N SER A 653 -5.12 -8.37 -14.88
CA SER A 653 -5.86 -8.64 -13.64
C SER A 653 -7.27 -8.05 -13.66
N GLN A 654 -7.48 -6.92 -14.32
CA GLN A 654 -8.80 -6.32 -14.50
C GLN A 654 -9.58 -7.00 -15.63
N TRP A 655 -8.97 -7.17 -16.80
CA TRP A 655 -9.63 -7.80 -17.95
C TRP A 655 -10.09 -9.22 -17.69
N LEU A 656 -9.28 -10.01 -16.97
CA LEU A 656 -9.60 -11.39 -16.58
C LEU A 656 -10.33 -11.48 -15.24
N ASN A 657 -10.68 -10.35 -14.63
CA ASN A 657 -11.33 -10.25 -13.32
C ASN A 657 -10.58 -11.01 -12.19
N LEU A 658 -9.25 -11.10 -12.27
CA LEU A 658 -8.43 -11.83 -11.30
C LEU A 658 -8.44 -11.17 -9.91
N ARG A 659 -8.69 -9.86 -9.83
CA ARG A 659 -8.79 -9.12 -8.55
C ARG A 659 -9.99 -9.57 -7.69
N SER A 660 -10.99 -10.15 -8.31
CA SER A 660 -12.17 -10.67 -7.61
C SER A 660 -12.03 -12.15 -7.27
N PHE A 661 -10.92 -12.78 -7.64
CA PHE A 661 -10.73 -14.22 -7.44
C PHE A 661 -10.78 -14.62 -5.96
N ASP A 662 -10.20 -13.79 -5.08
CA ASP A 662 -10.21 -14.01 -3.63
C ASP A 662 -11.62 -13.85 -3.01
N LYS A 663 -12.55 -13.24 -3.74
CA LYS A 663 -13.96 -13.05 -3.33
C LYS A 663 -14.87 -14.17 -3.82
N VAL A 664 -14.37 -15.08 -4.66
CA VAL A 664 -15.13 -16.20 -5.21
C VAL A 664 -15.18 -17.31 -4.17
N SER A 665 -16.37 -17.59 -3.65
CA SER A 665 -16.65 -18.80 -2.88
C SER A 665 -17.41 -19.77 -3.76
N PRO A 666 -16.75 -20.75 -4.39
CA PRO A 666 -17.44 -21.77 -5.16
C PRO A 666 -18.43 -22.55 -4.29
N SER A 667 -19.52 -22.97 -4.87
CA SER A 667 -20.50 -23.80 -4.17
C SER A 667 -19.86 -25.12 -3.79
N LEU A 668 -19.72 -25.41 -2.50
CA LEU A 668 -19.20 -26.68 -1.98
C LEU A 668 -20.02 -27.90 -2.47
N LYS A 669 -21.26 -27.69 -2.88
CA LYS A 669 -22.12 -28.73 -3.46
C LYS A 669 -21.67 -29.11 -4.87
N LEU A 670 -21.18 -28.13 -5.67
CA LEU A 670 -20.73 -28.35 -7.04
C LEU A 670 -19.23 -28.66 -7.11
N TYR A 671 -18.46 -28.15 -6.16
CA TYR A 671 -16.99 -28.25 -6.06
C TYR A 671 -16.60 -28.67 -4.63
N PRO A 672 -16.89 -29.92 -4.24
CA PRO A 672 -16.65 -30.39 -2.87
C PRO A 672 -15.16 -30.43 -2.47
N GLU A 673 -14.26 -30.41 -3.45
CA GLU A 673 -12.80 -30.34 -3.25
C GLU A 673 -12.27 -28.90 -3.09
N TYR A 674 -13.13 -27.90 -3.27
CA TYR A 674 -12.75 -26.49 -3.11
C TYR A 674 -13.03 -26.06 -1.66
N ASN A 675 -12.02 -26.16 -0.81
CA ASN A 675 -12.06 -25.68 0.58
C ASN A 675 -10.84 -24.85 0.93
#